data_a140159bb6071b7c1466726e331f9457
#
_entry.id   a140159bb6071b7c1466726e331f9457
#
_cell.length_a   1.000
_cell.length_b   1.000
_cell.length_c   1.000
_cell.angle_alpha   90.00
_cell.angle_beta   90.00
_cell.angle_gamma   90.00
#
_symmetry.space_group_name_H-M   'P 1'
#
loop_
_entity.id
_entity.type
_entity.pdbx_description
1 polymer ?
#
loop_
_entity_poly.entity_id
_entity_poly.type
_entity_poly.pdbx_seq_one_letter_code
_entity_poly.pdbx_strand_id
1 'polypeptide(L)'
;MARSLKTVITNFSAGELNPLLATRTDTPAYINGAKQCRNFSLLAEGGVMRRPGTTYLASLPGESRLIPFVFSDDEIAIIALSNNRMDVYNISGTALSSNVTTNCNWTTAQLFELNFAQFGDTIFVAHRDNPTRKIFRSSATTFEVQEFEFGTDDSVSVGGVDKSQQPFFKYAAGTISVSLSANTTGTGRTLTASANAFTSDYVNQYIEVNGKQGFITGYTSPTVVTITILEDMGSTGPHFDWKEQTISSVNGFPQAVSFHNNRLWLGGVKNRPASVLASRISEYFNFDVGSGAADEAIDLDISGSEVNEVRHFLSVKDLQIFTDGGEYYVPRATDNTITPANVAVLRQTPYGISRTAPLLFDQASGFVQKNGKSIREFVYSDIEDGYKSTAVSILAEHLIDSPKQIAVLKGNATRPEQYAFFLNNGTTSPGTLAIFHSVRDEKIAGWGLWTTRTNDLFQSIISLNEHLVVCVKRQLNGSTVYTLEKFADTDSITLDMKLTTTLNQKGTPLVQGAGQSGASVTIDGFSTAPVINESFTIAGNATEYLIQAVTSNGGTSFTLNLDKSLAATPADNAAVTLTKGFLHNVNTIYRNEQVNCVDGNSSLGAFTVSGTDTITLTTPRATGVHIGFNFIPILETMPIDKELAEGPLTGLPRRISRAIIDLNSTLDLTIKAADKTAKSLVVQQVTFTGGSDLNPVTAKKEFFFLGYDKSPTVTLSQDDPLPMKVLGMSVEVVFAWVLIQLH
;
A
#
# COMPACT_ATOMS: atom_id res chain seq x y z
N MET A 1 -9.18 45.95 -29.60
CA MET A 1 -9.35 44.68 -30.34
C MET A 1 -9.07 43.52 -29.39
N ALA A 2 -9.92 42.49 -29.38
CA ALA A 2 -9.63 41.27 -28.64
C ALA A 2 -8.44 40.56 -29.31
N ARG A 3 -7.43 40.20 -28.53
CA ARG A 3 -6.29 39.42 -29.00
C ARG A 3 -6.45 37.99 -28.49
N SER A 4 -5.98 37.00 -29.24
CA SER A 4 -5.95 35.60 -28.84
C SER A 4 -4.51 35.10 -28.70
N LEU A 5 -4.30 34.30 -27.67
CA LEU A 5 -3.09 33.55 -27.43
C LEU A 5 -3.40 32.06 -27.48
N LYS A 6 -2.63 31.30 -28.21
CA LYS A 6 -2.68 29.84 -28.19
C LYS A 6 -1.53 29.29 -27.36
N THR A 7 -1.82 28.45 -26.40
CA THR A 7 -0.81 27.73 -25.63
C THR A 7 -1.06 26.24 -25.72
N VAL A 8 -0.01 25.44 -25.70
CA VAL A 8 -0.09 23.99 -25.72
C VAL A 8 0.51 23.45 -24.43
N ILE A 9 -0.23 22.61 -23.76
CA ILE A 9 0.24 21.81 -22.63
C ILE A 9 0.50 20.41 -23.21
N THR A 10 1.76 20.10 -23.44
CA THR A 10 2.17 18.87 -24.13
C THR A 10 2.29 17.68 -23.20
N ASN A 11 2.42 17.91 -21.90
CA ASN A 11 2.55 16.87 -20.90
C ASN A 11 2.15 17.39 -19.50
N PHE A 12 2.00 16.44 -18.55
CA PHE A 12 1.72 16.69 -17.14
C PHE A 12 2.78 16.04 -16.24
N SER A 13 4.02 15.96 -16.74
CA SER A 13 5.11 15.21 -16.11
C SER A 13 5.54 15.73 -14.74
N ALA A 14 5.21 16.96 -14.38
CA ALA A 14 5.46 17.51 -13.04
C ALA A 14 4.32 17.19 -12.04
N GLY A 15 3.17 16.70 -12.51
CA GLY A 15 2.02 16.33 -11.66
C GLY A 15 1.41 17.53 -10.93
N GLU A 16 0.86 17.29 -9.74
CA GLU A 16 0.23 18.33 -8.90
C GLU A 16 1.31 19.18 -8.21
N LEU A 17 1.21 20.49 -8.37
CA LEU A 17 2.14 21.46 -7.82
C LEU A 17 1.56 22.13 -6.56
N ASN A 18 2.48 22.47 -5.64
CA ASN A 18 2.12 23.21 -4.44
C ASN A 18 1.46 24.56 -4.82
N PRO A 19 0.32 24.91 -4.23
CA PRO A 19 -0.37 26.18 -4.46
C PRO A 19 0.52 27.43 -4.31
N LEU A 20 1.59 27.36 -3.53
CA LEU A 20 2.56 28.43 -3.36
C LEU A 20 3.37 28.73 -4.65
N LEU A 21 3.35 27.80 -5.61
CA LEU A 21 3.99 27.97 -6.92
C LEU A 21 3.07 28.65 -7.96
N ALA A 22 1.87 29.07 -7.58
CA ALA A 22 0.88 29.63 -8.51
C ALA A 22 1.35 30.86 -9.30
N THR A 23 2.37 31.57 -8.84
CA THR A 23 2.95 32.75 -9.52
C THR A 23 4.31 32.48 -10.19
N ARG A 24 4.84 31.25 -10.06
CA ARG A 24 6.17 30.87 -10.58
C ARG A 24 6.09 30.39 -12.04
N THR A 25 5.55 31.25 -12.92
CA THR A 25 5.39 30.97 -14.35
C THR A 25 6.74 30.86 -15.10
N ASP A 26 7.84 31.22 -14.44
CA ASP A 26 9.21 31.13 -14.91
C ASP A 26 9.79 29.70 -14.89
N THR A 27 9.18 28.78 -14.15
CA THR A 27 9.73 27.43 -13.99
C THR A 27 9.14 26.44 -15.02
N PRO A 28 9.95 25.51 -15.57
CA PRO A 28 9.43 24.47 -16.45
C PRO A 28 8.36 23.60 -15.79
N ALA A 29 8.46 23.37 -14.47
CA ALA A 29 7.46 22.62 -13.72
C ALA A 29 6.07 23.26 -13.78
N TYR A 30 5.96 24.59 -13.83
CA TYR A 30 4.67 25.28 -13.95
C TYR A 30 3.94 24.92 -15.24
N ILE A 31 4.66 24.85 -16.35
CA ILE A 31 4.09 24.58 -17.69
C ILE A 31 3.65 23.12 -17.79
N ASN A 32 4.41 22.20 -17.19
CA ASN A 32 4.22 20.76 -17.25
C ASN A 32 3.49 20.20 -16.00
N GLY A 33 3.00 21.09 -15.14
CA GLY A 33 2.31 20.73 -13.91
C GLY A 33 0.82 21.01 -13.97
N ALA A 34 0.15 20.55 -12.93
CA ALA A 34 -1.27 20.77 -12.68
C ALA A 34 -1.49 21.42 -11.31
N LYS A 35 -2.54 22.22 -11.18
CA LYS A 35 -3.01 22.75 -9.91
C LYS A 35 -3.64 21.64 -9.05
N GLN A 36 -4.24 20.63 -9.73
CA GLN A 36 -4.77 19.44 -9.10
C GLN A 36 -4.60 18.25 -10.04
N CYS A 37 -4.08 17.13 -9.52
CA CYS A 37 -3.94 15.85 -10.22
C CYS A 37 -4.35 14.72 -9.29
N ARG A 38 -5.66 14.43 -9.25
CA ARG A 38 -6.25 13.45 -8.34
C ARG A 38 -6.83 12.27 -9.10
N ASN A 39 -6.55 11.06 -8.59
CA ASN A 39 -7.00 9.79 -9.19
C ASN A 39 -6.57 9.63 -10.65
N PHE A 40 -5.41 10.21 -10.98
CA PHE A 40 -4.70 9.98 -12.23
C PHE A 40 -3.34 9.31 -11.99
N SER A 41 -2.94 8.47 -12.92
CA SER A 41 -1.57 7.98 -13.10
C SER A 41 -0.87 8.86 -14.12
N LEU A 42 0.35 9.28 -13.82
CA LEU A 42 1.21 9.99 -14.78
C LEU A 42 1.88 8.96 -15.68
N LEU A 43 1.81 9.15 -16.98
CA LEU A 43 2.43 8.26 -17.97
C LEU A 43 3.85 8.71 -18.30
N ALA A 44 4.71 7.77 -18.67
CA ALA A 44 6.10 8.04 -19.07
C ALA A 44 6.18 8.98 -20.27
N GLU A 45 5.22 8.92 -21.18
CA GLU A 45 5.11 9.80 -22.35
C GLU A 45 4.57 11.19 -22.00
N GLY A 46 4.28 11.47 -20.74
CA GLY A 46 3.82 12.77 -20.24
C GLY A 46 2.31 12.96 -20.19
N GLY A 47 1.51 12.03 -20.69
CA GLY A 47 0.06 12.04 -20.56
C GLY A 47 -0.39 11.66 -19.14
N VAL A 48 -1.72 11.70 -18.93
CA VAL A 48 -2.36 11.22 -17.70
C VAL A 48 -3.46 10.21 -18.04
N MET A 49 -3.59 9.22 -17.18
CA MET A 49 -4.60 8.17 -17.30
C MET A 49 -5.37 8.06 -15.98
N ARG A 50 -6.71 7.86 -16.07
CA ARG A 50 -7.49 7.50 -14.88
C ARG A 50 -6.80 6.35 -14.15
N ARG A 51 -6.64 6.45 -12.81
CA ARG A 51 -6.02 5.37 -12.05
C ARG A 51 -6.81 4.06 -12.20
N PRO A 52 -6.16 2.92 -12.12
CA PRO A 52 -6.87 1.66 -12.04
C PRO A 52 -7.73 1.60 -10.77
N GLY A 53 -8.85 0.91 -10.85
CA GLY A 53 -9.67 0.54 -9.70
C GLY A 53 -9.09 -0.66 -8.96
N THR A 54 -9.82 -1.14 -7.94
CA THR A 54 -9.43 -2.29 -7.15
C THR A 54 -10.40 -3.45 -7.30
N THR A 55 -9.91 -4.67 -7.16
CA THR A 55 -10.71 -5.88 -7.07
C THR A 55 -10.76 -6.32 -5.60
N TYR A 56 -11.95 -6.61 -5.09
CA TYR A 56 -12.14 -7.20 -3.77
C TYR A 56 -11.54 -8.61 -3.72
N LEU A 57 -10.75 -8.89 -2.70
CA LEU A 57 -10.16 -10.20 -2.44
C LEU A 57 -10.81 -10.89 -1.24
N ALA A 58 -10.81 -10.23 -0.08
CA ALA A 58 -11.33 -10.77 1.17
C ALA A 58 -11.75 -9.68 2.15
N SER A 59 -12.55 -10.04 3.15
CA SER A 59 -12.77 -9.21 4.34
C SER A 59 -11.73 -9.53 5.39
N LEU A 60 -11.20 -8.49 6.04
CA LEU A 60 -10.24 -8.59 7.14
C LEU A 60 -10.96 -8.45 8.50
N PRO A 61 -10.42 -9.05 9.57
CA PRO A 61 -11.09 -9.04 10.89
C PRO A 61 -11.11 -7.67 11.56
N GLY A 62 -10.27 -6.75 11.14
CA GLY A 62 -10.15 -5.41 11.71
C GLY A 62 -9.09 -4.58 10.99
N GLU A 63 -8.72 -3.46 11.60
CA GLU A 63 -7.59 -2.66 11.13
C GLU A 63 -6.34 -3.53 11.02
N SER A 64 -5.77 -3.58 9.83
CA SER A 64 -4.68 -4.49 9.52
C SER A 64 -3.53 -3.77 8.83
N ARG A 65 -2.32 -4.17 9.18
CA ARG A 65 -1.12 -3.87 8.41
C ARG A 65 -0.79 -5.05 7.52
N LEU A 66 -0.59 -4.77 6.24
CA LEU A 66 -0.14 -5.76 5.27
C LEU A 66 1.38 -5.82 5.25
N ILE A 67 1.92 -7.03 5.15
CA ILE A 67 3.34 -7.32 4.96
C ILE A 67 3.49 -8.25 3.76
N PRO A 68 4.38 -7.95 2.81
CA PRO A 68 4.63 -8.82 1.67
C PRO A 68 5.47 -10.03 2.11
N PHE A 69 5.14 -11.20 1.60
CA PHE A 69 5.96 -12.40 1.67
C PHE A 69 6.24 -12.87 0.26
N VAL A 70 7.52 -12.89 -0.12
CA VAL A 70 7.98 -13.27 -1.46
C VAL A 70 9.07 -14.31 -1.31
N PHE A 71 8.76 -15.57 -1.63
CA PHE A 71 9.74 -16.65 -1.67
C PHE A 71 10.31 -16.83 -3.08
N SER A 72 9.45 -16.79 -4.08
CA SER A 72 9.76 -16.82 -5.51
C SER A 72 8.73 -16.02 -6.29
N ASP A 73 8.88 -15.92 -7.60
CA ASP A 73 7.92 -15.18 -8.43
C ASP A 73 6.51 -15.78 -8.39
N ASP A 74 6.39 -17.09 -8.23
CA ASP A 74 5.11 -17.82 -8.16
C ASP A 74 4.61 -18.06 -6.73
N GLU A 75 5.51 -17.96 -5.75
CA GLU A 75 5.20 -18.22 -4.34
C GLU A 75 5.21 -16.94 -3.52
N ILE A 76 4.13 -16.20 -3.66
CA ILE A 76 3.89 -14.95 -2.96
C ILE A 76 2.66 -15.05 -2.05
N ALA A 77 2.72 -14.37 -0.90
CA ALA A 77 1.61 -14.32 0.04
C ALA A 77 1.46 -12.91 0.64
N ILE A 78 0.25 -12.61 1.07
CA ILE A 78 -0.13 -11.38 1.76
C ILE A 78 -0.31 -11.73 3.24
N ILE A 79 0.55 -11.22 4.10
CA ILE A 79 0.39 -11.36 5.54
C ILE A 79 -0.37 -10.13 6.05
N ALA A 80 -1.54 -10.34 6.65
CA ALA A 80 -2.35 -9.31 7.28
C ALA A 80 -2.23 -9.44 8.81
N LEU A 81 -1.50 -8.50 9.43
CA LEU A 81 -1.41 -8.40 10.88
C LEU A 81 -2.51 -7.48 11.39
N SER A 82 -3.34 -7.99 12.29
CA SER A 82 -4.36 -7.23 13.01
C SER A 82 -4.13 -7.34 14.53
N ASN A 83 -5.01 -6.79 15.35
CA ASN A 83 -4.85 -6.81 16.81
C ASN A 83 -4.68 -8.24 17.35
N ASN A 84 -3.47 -8.57 17.81
CA ASN A 84 -3.08 -9.88 18.34
C ASN A 84 -3.41 -11.07 17.40
N ARG A 85 -3.33 -10.85 16.11
CA ARG A 85 -3.73 -11.87 15.13
C ARG A 85 -3.00 -11.69 13.80
N MET A 86 -2.71 -12.81 13.15
CA MET A 86 -2.20 -12.89 11.78
C MET A 86 -3.15 -13.73 10.93
N ASP A 87 -3.45 -13.22 9.73
CA ASP A 87 -4.10 -13.95 8.64
C ASP A 87 -3.20 -13.87 7.39
N VAL A 88 -3.17 -14.93 6.60
CA VAL A 88 -2.33 -15.00 5.40
C VAL A 88 -3.19 -15.39 4.21
N TYR A 89 -3.04 -14.65 3.12
CA TYR A 89 -3.80 -14.84 1.89
C TYR A 89 -2.86 -15.01 0.69
N ASN A 90 -3.30 -15.74 -0.30
CA ASN A 90 -2.66 -15.71 -1.61
C ASN A 90 -3.12 -14.45 -2.40
N ILE A 91 -2.52 -14.23 -3.57
CA ILE A 91 -2.83 -13.06 -4.42
C ILE A 91 -4.26 -13.07 -5.01
N SER A 92 -4.96 -14.19 -4.95
CA SER A 92 -6.36 -14.34 -5.36
C SER A 92 -7.34 -14.10 -4.20
N GLY A 93 -6.85 -13.85 -2.98
CA GLY A 93 -7.68 -13.63 -1.79
C GLY A 93 -8.10 -14.90 -1.05
N THR A 94 -7.58 -16.07 -1.47
CA THR A 94 -7.82 -17.32 -0.73
C THR A 94 -6.97 -17.34 0.53
N ALA A 95 -7.58 -17.60 1.68
CA ALA A 95 -6.85 -17.73 2.94
C ALA A 95 -5.96 -18.98 2.93
N LEU A 96 -4.68 -18.79 3.22
CA LEU A 96 -3.68 -19.85 3.44
C LEU A 96 -3.65 -20.22 4.93
N SER A 97 -3.51 -19.23 5.80
CA SER A 97 -3.60 -19.39 7.25
C SER A 97 -4.55 -18.35 7.82
N SER A 98 -5.37 -18.70 8.77
CA SER A 98 -6.35 -17.81 9.36
C SER A 98 -6.34 -17.88 10.87
N ASN A 99 -6.55 -16.73 11.54
CA ASN A 99 -6.69 -16.63 12.98
C ASN A 99 -5.49 -17.21 13.76
N VAL A 100 -4.28 -16.96 13.27
CA VAL A 100 -3.05 -17.30 14.01
C VAL A 100 -2.88 -16.27 15.13
N THR A 101 -3.04 -16.71 16.39
CA THR A 101 -2.96 -15.86 17.59
C THR A 101 -1.73 -16.15 18.45
N THR A 102 -1.15 -17.33 18.32
CA THR A 102 0.05 -17.72 19.05
C THR A 102 1.21 -16.78 18.72
N ASN A 103 1.82 -16.20 19.75
CA ASN A 103 2.93 -15.23 19.64
C ASN A 103 2.63 -13.95 18.84
N CYS A 104 1.36 -13.71 18.44
CA CYS A 104 0.94 -12.49 17.77
C CYS A 104 0.52 -11.41 18.79
N ASN A 105 1.44 -10.90 19.59
CA ASN A 105 1.15 -10.00 20.71
C ASN A 105 1.21 -8.50 20.33
N TRP A 106 1.03 -8.18 19.05
CA TRP A 106 1.05 -6.80 18.57
C TRP A 106 -0.34 -6.18 18.61
N THR A 107 -0.47 -5.07 19.31
CA THR A 107 -1.72 -4.28 19.34
C THR A 107 -1.86 -3.46 18.08
N THR A 108 -3.09 -3.05 17.74
CA THR A 108 -3.37 -2.17 16.58
C THR A 108 -2.47 -0.93 16.55
N ALA A 109 -2.18 -0.31 17.70
CA ALA A 109 -1.33 0.88 17.77
C ALA A 109 0.13 0.59 17.37
N GLN A 110 0.60 -0.63 17.58
CA GLN A 110 1.99 -1.03 17.31
C GLN A 110 2.20 -1.52 15.87
N LEU A 111 1.13 -1.88 15.14
CA LEU A 111 1.24 -2.53 13.83
C LEU A 111 2.13 -1.74 12.86
N PHE A 112 1.99 -0.42 12.78
CA PHE A 112 2.77 0.41 11.85
C PHE A 112 4.15 0.80 12.38
N GLU A 113 4.48 0.45 13.62
CA GLU A 113 5.82 0.62 14.20
C GLU A 113 6.70 -0.62 14.02
N LEU A 114 6.14 -1.75 13.59
CA LEU A 114 6.89 -2.98 13.33
C LEU A 114 7.88 -2.77 12.19
N ASN A 115 9.09 -3.26 12.36
CA ASN A 115 10.07 -3.43 11.30
C ASN A 115 10.22 -4.90 10.96
N PHE A 116 10.49 -5.21 9.71
CA PHE A 116 10.65 -6.59 9.29
C PHE A 116 11.74 -6.75 8.22
N ALA A 117 12.36 -7.91 8.22
CA ALA A 117 13.29 -8.34 7.20
C ALA A 117 13.03 -9.81 6.87
N GLN A 118 12.96 -10.13 5.59
CA GLN A 118 12.75 -11.51 5.13
C GLN A 118 14.08 -12.15 4.73
N PHE A 119 14.25 -13.40 5.11
CA PHE A 119 15.31 -14.28 4.64
C PHE A 119 14.74 -15.67 4.35
N GLY A 120 14.71 -16.03 3.07
CA GLY A 120 14.07 -17.28 2.62
C GLY A 120 12.60 -17.38 3.06
N ASP A 121 12.25 -18.44 3.72
CA ASP A 121 10.89 -18.73 4.23
C ASP A 121 10.53 -18.02 5.55
N THR A 122 11.40 -17.16 6.05
CA THR A 122 11.25 -16.55 7.38
C THR A 122 11.31 -15.03 7.31
N ILE A 123 10.33 -14.38 7.95
CA ILE A 123 10.34 -12.92 8.20
C ILE A 123 10.65 -12.70 9.68
N PHE A 124 11.67 -11.91 9.96
CA PHE A 124 12.00 -11.42 11.29
C PHE A 124 11.25 -10.11 11.53
N VAL A 125 10.52 -10.03 12.64
CA VAL A 125 9.69 -8.86 12.99
C VAL A 125 10.21 -8.28 14.29
N ALA A 126 10.62 -7.01 14.26
CA ALA A 126 11.17 -6.28 15.39
C ALA A 126 10.24 -5.15 15.85
N HIS A 127 10.16 -4.95 17.17
CA HIS A 127 9.47 -3.85 17.83
C HIS A 127 10.09 -3.61 19.19
N ARG A 128 10.40 -2.35 19.54
CA ARG A 128 11.13 -1.98 20.75
C ARG A 128 10.49 -2.41 22.07
N ASP A 129 9.17 -2.63 22.10
CA ASP A 129 8.42 -3.00 23.31
C ASP A 129 7.94 -4.47 23.31
N ASN A 130 8.20 -5.22 22.24
CA ASN A 130 7.83 -6.63 22.12
C ASN A 130 9.04 -7.49 21.73
N PRO A 131 9.12 -8.72 22.23
CA PRO A 131 10.13 -9.67 21.77
C PRO A 131 10.13 -9.79 20.25
N THR A 132 11.32 -9.85 19.66
CA THR A 132 11.47 -10.11 18.22
C THR A 132 10.81 -11.44 17.89
N ARG A 133 10.08 -11.50 16.78
CA ARG A 133 9.34 -12.68 16.32
C ARG A 133 9.84 -13.13 14.96
N LYS A 134 9.62 -14.41 14.67
CA LYS A 134 9.81 -15.02 13.36
C LYS A 134 8.44 -15.44 12.83
N ILE A 135 8.05 -14.93 11.65
CA ILE A 135 6.93 -15.47 10.89
C ILE A 135 7.55 -16.39 9.86
N PHE A 136 7.23 -17.66 9.87
CA PHE A 136 7.81 -18.61 8.94
C PHE A 136 6.75 -19.50 8.30
N ARG A 137 7.05 -19.92 7.10
CA ARG A 137 6.21 -20.81 6.32
C ARG A 137 6.63 -22.25 6.57
N SER A 138 5.83 -22.99 7.35
CA SER A 138 6.08 -24.41 7.63
C SER A 138 5.60 -25.34 6.51
N SER A 139 4.66 -24.87 5.66
CA SER A 139 4.20 -25.57 4.46
C SER A 139 3.66 -24.56 3.42
N ALA A 140 3.30 -25.01 2.23
CA ALA A 140 2.73 -24.16 1.18
C ALA A 140 1.48 -23.36 1.64
N THR A 141 0.76 -23.84 2.63
CA THR A 141 -0.48 -23.24 3.14
C THR A 141 -0.47 -22.97 4.64
N THR A 142 0.67 -23.10 5.32
CA THR A 142 0.75 -22.95 6.78
C THR A 142 1.84 -21.95 7.14
N PHE A 143 1.44 -20.93 7.88
CA PHE A 143 2.33 -19.91 8.44
C PHE A 143 2.20 -19.87 9.96
N GLU A 144 3.32 -19.75 10.65
CA GLU A 144 3.40 -19.75 12.11
C GLU A 144 4.21 -18.57 12.61
N VAL A 145 3.97 -18.18 13.87
CA VAL A 145 4.74 -17.12 14.54
C VAL A 145 5.45 -17.72 15.74
N GLN A 146 6.77 -17.58 15.77
CA GLN A 146 7.63 -18.04 16.85
C GLN A 146 8.42 -16.87 17.46
N GLU A 147 8.85 -17.02 18.69
CA GLU A 147 9.79 -16.12 19.33
C GLU A 147 11.17 -16.27 18.69
N PHE A 148 11.88 -15.16 18.56
CA PHE A 148 13.29 -15.17 18.20
C PHE A 148 14.09 -15.56 19.45
N GLU A 149 14.88 -16.60 19.36
CA GLU A 149 15.76 -17.04 20.42
C GLU A 149 17.20 -16.97 19.94
N PHE A 150 18.10 -16.49 20.81
CA PHE A 150 19.52 -16.54 20.53
C PHE A 150 20.02 -17.98 20.55
N GLY A 151 21.08 -18.26 19.82
CA GLY A 151 21.75 -19.54 19.87
C GLY A 151 22.33 -19.82 21.25
N THR A 152 22.57 -21.10 21.51
CA THR A 152 23.22 -21.57 22.75
C THR A 152 24.45 -22.40 22.42
N ASP A 153 25.41 -22.42 23.36
CA ASP A 153 26.54 -23.33 23.34
C ASP A 153 26.29 -24.44 24.37
N ASP A 154 25.80 -25.57 23.90
CA ASP A 154 25.47 -26.73 24.72
C ASP A 154 26.69 -27.46 25.32
N SER A 155 27.90 -27.15 24.83
CA SER A 155 29.14 -27.64 25.43
C SER A 155 29.40 -27.02 26.80
N VAL A 156 28.73 -25.89 27.12
CA VAL A 156 28.78 -25.24 28.43
C VAL A 156 27.37 -25.24 29.02
N SER A 157 27.06 -26.26 29.79
CA SER A 157 25.74 -26.46 30.40
C SER A 157 25.84 -26.78 31.89
N VAL A 158 25.05 -26.07 32.71
CA VAL A 158 24.99 -26.28 34.15
C VAL A 158 23.57 -26.25 34.67
N GLY A 159 23.12 -27.33 35.28
CA GLY A 159 21.77 -27.42 35.82
C GLY A 159 20.68 -27.35 34.78
N GLY A 160 20.96 -27.73 33.54
CA GLY A 160 20.02 -27.68 32.41
C GLY A 160 19.92 -26.29 31.77
N VAL A 161 20.84 -25.38 32.06
CA VAL A 161 20.94 -24.07 31.41
C VAL A 161 22.23 -24.04 30.58
N ASP A 162 22.13 -23.78 29.31
CA ASP A 162 23.23 -23.68 28.37
C ASP A 162 23.75 -22.23 28.30
N LYS A 163 25.01 -22.06 27.92
CA LYS A 163 25.58 -20.74 27.67
C LYS A 163 24.88 -20.08 26.49
N SER A 164 24.48 -18.82 26.63
CA SER A 164 23.78 -18.08 25.58
C SER A 164 24.75 -17.33 24.66
N GLN A 165 24.42 -17.31 23.36
CA GLN A 165 25.16 -16.57 22.34
C GLN A 165 24.51 -15.19 22.06
N GLN A 166 24.17 -14.46 23.11
CA GLN A 166 23.54 -13.16 23.05
C GLN A 166 24.46 -12.01 23.40
N PRO A 167 24.13 -10.75 23.04
CA PRO A 167 24.97 -9.60 23.41
C PRO A 167 24.69 -9.16 24.85
N PHE A 168 25.76 -8.64 25.53
CA PHE A 168 25.72 -8.12 26.89
C PHE A 168 26.15 -6.66 26.92
N PHE A 169 25.45 -5.83 27.72
CA PHE A 169 25.77 -4.42 27.91
C PHE A 169 25.58 -4.01 29.36
N LYS A 170 26.43 -3.09 29.86
CA LYS A 170 26.33 -2.58 31.24
C LYS A 170 25.36 -1.41 31.28
N TYR A 171 24.13 -1.64 31.72
CA TYR A 171 23.13 -0.59 31.96
C TYR A 171 23.24 0.05 33.33
N ALA A 172 23.67 -0.72 34.34
CA ALA A 172 23.88 -0.22 35.68
C ALA A 172 25.03 0.80 35.73
N ALA A 173 24.98 1.72 36.72
CA ALA A 173 26.03 2.70 36.92
C ALA A 173 27.38 2.03 37.11
N GLY A 174 28.47 2.59 36.52
CA GLY A 174 29.81 2.03 36.56
C GLY A 174 30.39 1.84 37.97
N THR A 175 29.84 2.54 38.97
CA THR A 175 30.21 2.44 40.38
C THR A 175 29.61 1.24 41.09
N ILE A 176 28.61 0.56 40.51
CA ILE A 176 27.97 -0.60 41.12
C ILE A 176 28.80 -1.85 40.81
N SER A 177 29.29 -2.51 41.85
CA SER A 177 29.98 -3.79 41.76
C SER A 177 29.06 -4.94 42.16
N VAL A 178 29.41 -6.16 41.73
CA VAL A 178 28.75 -7.40 42.15
C VAL A 178 29.76 -8.33 42.82
N SER A 179 29.29 -9.10 43.79
CA SER A 179 30.07 -10.11 44.50
C SER A 179 29.33 -11.44 44.54
N LEU A 180 30.05 -12.52 44.46
CA LEU A 180 29.53 -13.88 44.35
C LEU A 180 29.72 -14.66 45.63
N SER A 181 28.78 -15.53 46.02
CA SER A 181 28.98 -16.48 47.14
C SER A 181 29.94 -17.60 46.79
N ALA A 182 30.16 -17.89 45.51
CA ALA A 182 31.19 -18.80 44.99
C ALA A 182 31.50 -18.37 43.55
N ASN A 183 32.73 -18.64 43.07
CA ASN A 183 33.16 -18.30 41.70
C ASN A 183 33.17 -19.48 40.73
N THR A 184 33.00 -20.70 41.22
CA THR A 184 32.99 -21.92 40.40
C THR A 184 31.60 -22.25 39.89
N THR A 185 31.50 -22.98 38.76
CA THR A 185 30.29 -23.46 38.16
C THR A 185 29.34 -24.14 39.16
N GLY A 186 28.04 -23.95 39.01
CA GLY A 186 27.05 -24.55 39.89
C GLY A 186 25.78 -23.75 40.05
N THR A 187 24.75 -24.40 40.56
CA THR A 187 23.41 -23.82 40.78
C THR A 187 23.25 -23.22 42.17
N GLY A 188 22.24 -22.37 42.37
CA GLY A 188 21.86 -21.84 43.68
C GLY A 188 22.90 -20.90 44.31
N ARG A 189 23.74 -20.26 43.52
CA ARG A 189 24.71 -19.26 43.98
C ARG A 189 24.06 -17.91 44.17
N THR A 190 24.58 -17.12 45.12
CA THR A 190 24.08 -15.77 45.34
C THR A 190 25.00 -14.75 44.70
N LEU A 191 24.38 -13.80 43.95
CA LEU A 191 25.05 -12.61 43.43
C LEU A 191 24.51 -11.40 44.19
N THR A 192 25.43 -10.60 44.79
CA THR A 192 25.09 -9.41 45.58
C THR A 192 25.68 -8.18 44.94
N ALA A 193 24.84 -7.20 44.59
CA ALA A 193 25.24 -5.88 44.11
C ALA A 193 25.50 -4.92 45.26
N SER A 194 26.43 -3.98 45.08
CA SER A 194 26.79 -2.96 46.06
C SER A 194 25.72 -1.87 46.27
N ALA A 195 24.77 -1.77 45.35
CA ALA A 195 23.60 -0.89 45.41
C ALA A 195 22.42 -1.54 44.62
N ASN A 196 21.24 -0.93 44.68
CA ASN A 196 20.06 -1.43 43.96
C ASN A 196 20.33 -1.53 42.45
N ALA A 197 20.26 -2.75 41.92
CA ALA A 197 20.54 -3.07 40.52
C ALA A 197 19.51 -4.04 39.90
N PHE A 198 18.78 -4.79 40.72
CA PHE A 198 17.90 -5.86 40.24
C PHE A 198 16.43 -5.61 40.53
N THR A 199 15.56 -6.15 39.68
CA THR A 199 14.11 -6.28 39.89
C THR A 199 13.72 -7.74 39.73
N SER A 200 12.45 -8.08 40.06
CA SER A 200 11.91 -9.42 39.83
C SER A 200 11.98 -9.87 38.37
N ASP A 201 12.00 -8.92 37.43
CA ASP A 201 11.99 -9.18 35.99
C ASP A 201 13.34 -9.68 35.44
N TYR A 202 14.39 -9.65 36.26
CA TYR A 202 15.69 -10.26 35.94
C TYR A 202 15.67 -11.79 36.06
N VAL A 203 14.68 -12.39 36.68
CA VAL A 203 14.55 -13.84 36.74
C VAL A 203 14.40 -14.42 35.34
N ASN A 204 15.13 -15.50 35.05
CA ASN A 204 15.28 -16.11 33.73
C ASN A 204 16.07 -15.27 32.71
N GLN A 205 16.93 -14.35 33.18
CA GLN A 205 17.85 -13.62 32.30
C GLN A 205 19.30 -14.03 32.56
N TYR A 206 20.13 -13.89 31.54
CA TYR A 206 21.56 -14.09 31.65
C TYR A 206 22.24 -12.82 32.15
N ILE A 207 23.38 -13.02 32.82
CA ILE A 207 24.27 -11.96 33.28
C ILE A 207 25.72 -12.37 32.98
N GLU A 208 26.54 -11.42 32.59
CA GLU A 208 27.94 -11.61 32.37
C GLU A 208 28.73 -10.94 33.52
N VAL A 209 29.64 -11.64 34.15
CA VAL A 209 30.54 -11.12 35.21
C VAL A 209 31.96 -11.51 34.84
N ASN A 210 32.84 -10.51 34.71
CA ASN A 210 34.23 -10.72 34.32
C ASN A 210 34.40 -11.52 33.01
N GLY A 211 33.51 -11.26 32.02
CA GLY A 211 33.46 -11.96 30.72
C GLY A 211 32.98 -13.41 30.80
N LYS A 212 32.34 -13.82 31.90
CA LYS A 212 31.81 -15.16 32.14
C LYS A 212 30.31 -15.13 32.42
N GLN A 213 29.59 -16.12 31.95
CA GLN A 213 28.13 -16.12 32.02
C GLN A 213 27.57 -16.82 33.26
N GLY A 214 26.50 -16.23 33.76
CA GLY A 214 25.59 -16.81 34.73
C GLY A 214 24.14 -16.59 34.34
N PHE A 215 23.24 -17.36 34.91
CA PHE A 215 21.81 -17.29 34.65
C PHE A 215 21.03 -17.04 35.95
N ILE A 216 20.21 -16.01 36.00
CA ILE A 216 19.45 -15.60 37.18
C ILE A 216 18.24 -16.50 37.35
N THR A 217 18.21 -17.29 38.44
CA THR A 217 17.15 -18.24 38.76
C THR A 217 16.15 -17.76 39.80
N GLY A 218 16.51 -16.69 40.54
CA GLY A 218 15.63 -16.15 41.58
C GLY A 218 15.99 -14.72 41.98
N TYR A 219 14.98 -13.98 42.42
CA TYR A 219 15.10 -12.63 42.96
C TYR A 219 14.82 -12.63 44.45
N THR A 220 15.73 -12.05 45.23
CA THR A 220 15.60 -11.94 46.68
C THR A 220 15.36 -10.50 47.12
N SER A 221 16.12 -9.54 46.57
CA SER A 221 16.01 -8.12 46.89
C SER A 221 16.61 -7.27 45.77
N PRO A 222 16.42 -5.94 45.76
CA PRO A 222 17.03 -5.05 44.76
C PRO A 222 18.56 -5.15 44.66
N THR A 223 19.22 -5.77 45.64
CA THR A 223 20.67 -5.97 45.66
C THR A 223 21.07 -7.45 45.57
N VAL A 224 20.15 -8.41 45.68
CA VAL A 224 20.48 -9.85 45.79
C VAL A 224 19.62 -10.69 44.87
N VAL A 225 20.30 -11.47 44.03
CA VAL A 225 19.67 -12.48 43.15
C VAL A 225 20.37 -13.84 43.33
N THR A 226 19.62 -14.91 43.02
CA THR A 226 20.17 -16.26 42.96
C THR A 226 20.52 -16.58 41.51
N ILE A 227 21.73 -17.15 41.28
CA ILE A 227 22.20 -17.46 39.93
C ILE A 227 22.69 -18.90 39.82
N THR A 228 22.67 -19.41 38.59
CA THR A 228 23.47 -20.56 38.15
C THR A 228 24.71 -20.02 37.46
N ILE A 229 25.88 -20.36 37.93
CA ILE A 229 27.17 -19.99 37.32
C ILE A 229 27.49 -21.01 36.24
N LEU A 230 27.58 -20.56 34.99
CA LEU A 230 27.80 -21.41 33.81
C LEU A 230 29.31 -21.62 33.54
N GLU A 231 30.14 -20.60 33.83
CA GLU A 231 31.56 -20.62 33.62
C GLU A 231 32.29 -20.11 34.89
N ASP A 232 33.49 -20.58 35.15
CA ASP A 232 34.27 -20.12 36.31
C ASP A 232 34.57 -18.61 36.21
N MET A 233 34.09 -17.84 37.18
CA MET A 233 34.18 -16.38 37.24
C MET A 233 35.54 -15.87 37.73
N GLY A 234 36.48 -16.79 38.07
CA GLY A 234 37.84 -16.49 38.50
C GLY A 234 37.97 -16.05 39.97
N SER A 235 37.09 -15.21 40.48
CA SER A 235 37.04 -14.76 41.87
C SER A 235 35.62 -14.48 42.34
N THR A 236 35.44 -14.29 43.65
CA THR A 236 34.14 -13.93 44.23
C THR A 236 33.85 -12.42 44.18
N GLY A 237 34.78 -11.58 43.74
CA GLY A 237 34.60 -10.12 43.58
C GLY A 237 35.09 -9.30 44.77
N PRO A 238 34.81 -7.99 44.81
CA PRO A 238 33.83 -7.27 43.98
C PRO A 238 34.26 -7.07 42.53
N HIS A 239 33.34 -7.37 41.59
CA HIS A 239 33.54 -7.19 40.16
C HIS A 239 32.79 -5.94 39.70
N PHE A 240 33.49 -5.00 39.06
CA PHE A 240 32.90 -3.83 38.39
C PHE A 240 32.61 -4.11 36.91
N ASP A 241 33.30 -5.10 36.33
CA ASP A 241 33.06 -5.60 34.98
C ASP A 241 31.96 -6.67 35.02
N TRP A 242 30.71 -6.21 35.03
CA TRP A 242 29.54 -7.04 34.87
C TRP A 242 28.55 -6.36 33.94
N LYS A 243 27.77 -7.15 33.19
CA LYS A 243 26.87 -6.68 32.17
C LYS A 243 25.57 -7.47 32.24
N GLU A 244 24.49 -6.76 31.91
CA GLU A 244 23.17 -7.35 31.76
C GLU A 244 22.96 -7.80 30.30
N GLN A 245 22.01 -8.66 30.08
CA GLN A 245 21.50 -9.03 28.78
C GLN A 245 21.04 -7.79 28.01
N THR A 246 21.62 -7.52 26.83
CA THR A 246 21.31 -6.31 26.05
C THR A 246 19.84 -6.26 25.64
N ILE A 247 19.30 -7.38 25.18
CA ILE A 247 17.93 -7.51 24.67
C ILE A 247 17.14 -8.38 25.65
N SER A 248 16.16 -7.80 26.33
CA SER A 248 15.39 -8.50 27.36
C SER A 248 14.08 -7.77 27.69
N SER A 249 13.23 -8.40 28.49
CA SER A 249 12.03 -7.76 29.04
C SER A 249 12.34 -6.53 29.91
N VAL A 250 13.51 -6.46 30.51
CA VAL A 250 13.98 -5.33 31.34
C VAL A 250 14.51 -4.19 30.45
N ASN A 251 15.36 -4.51 29.49
CA ASN A 251 16.08 -3.53 28.69
C ASN A 251 15.37 -3.19 27.37
N GLY A 252 14.30 -3.93 27.05
CA GLY A 252 13.53 -3.79 25.80
C GLY A 252 14.19 -4.56 24.65
N PHE A 253 13.62 -4.35 23.48
CA PHE A 253 13.92 -5.10 22.28
C PHE A 253 14.40 -4.19 21.14
N PRO A 254 15.00 -4.73 20.08
CA PRO A 254 15.46 -3.93 18.94
C PRO A 254 14.28 -3.39 18.14
N GLN A 255 14.40 -2.15 17.66
CA GLN A 255 13.46 -1.51 16.76
C GLN A 255 13.75 -1.88 15.31
N ALA A 256 15.02 -1.93 14.91
CA ALA A 256 15.47 -2.15 13.54
C ALA A 256 15.99 -3.56 13.33
N VAL A 257 15.69 -4.15 12.17
CA VAL A 257 16.17 -5.46 11.72
C VAL A 257 16.48 -5.44 10.23
N SER A 258 17.59 -6.04 9.81
CA SER A 258 17.96 -6.22 8.40
C SER A 258 18.96 -7.34 8.21
N PHE A 259 19.06 -7.87 6.98
CA PHE A 259 20.16 -8.75 6.57
C PHE A 259 21.11 -7.98 5.67
N HIS A 260 22.39 -8.01 5.99
CA HIS A 260 23.42 -7.40 5.19
C HIS A 260 24.77 -8.12 5.38
N ASN A 261 25.49 -8.36 4.31
CA ASN A 261 26.83 -8.98 4.34
C ASN A 261 26.87 -10.29 5.15
N ASN A 262 25.92 -11.21 4.91
CA ASN A 262 25.76 -12.50 5.59
C ASN A 262 25.62 -12.41 7.12
N ARG A 263 25.13 -11.30 7.64
CA ARG A 263 24.84 -11.09 9.05
C ARG A 263 23.40 -10.63 9.24
N LEU A 264 22.79 -11.00 10.35
CA LEU A 264 21.56 -10.40 10.85
C LEU A 264 21.95 -9.15 11.68
N TRP A 265 21.40 -8.00 11.28
CA TRP A 265 21.58 -6.74 11.97
C TRP A 265 20.36 -6.40 12.80
N LEU A 266 20.58 -6.08 14.08
CA LEU A 266 19.58 -5.60 15.03
C LEU A 266 20.03 -4.24 15.56
N GLY A 267 19.10 -3.32 15.81
CA GLY A 267 19.47 -2.01 16.31
C GLY A 267 18.35 -1.26 16.99
N GLY A 268 18.72 -0.18 17.71
CA GLY A 268 17.74 0.64 18.41
C GLY A 268 17.04 -0.10 19.54
N VAL A 269 17.79 -0.80 20.39
CA VAL A 269 17.25 -1.42 21.61
C VAL A 269 16.67 -0.32 22.50
N LYS A 270 15.50 -0.53 23.08
CA LYS A 270 14.74 0.51 23.80
C LYS A 270 15.56 1.30 24.79
N ASN A 271 16.34 0.65 25.66
CA ASN A 271 17.19 1.29 26.67
C ASN A 271 18.61 1.59 26.15
N ARG A 272 18.93 1.20 24.90
CA ARG A 272 20.17 1.48 24.19
C ARG A 272 19.87 1.94 22.76
N PRO A 273 19.25 3.13 22.58
CA PRO A 273 18.63 3.53 21.30
C PRO A 273 19.63 3.71 20.15
N ALA A 274 20.90 3.98 20.45
CA ALA A 274 21.97 4.13 19.46
C ALA A 274 22.68 2.80 19.11
N SER A 275 22.20 1.66 19.63
CA SER A 275 22.85 0.35 19.43
C SER A 275 22.75 -0.13 17.98
N VAL A 276 23.86 -0.71 17.51
CA VAL A 276 23.99 -1.43 16.24
C VAL A 276 24.69 -2.74 16.52
N LEU A 277 23.95 -3.83 16.36
CA LEU A 277 24.38 -5.19 16.67
C LEU A 277 24.35 -6.01 15.39
N ALA A 278 25.37 -6.83 15.14
CA ALA A 278 25.34 -7.77 14.03
C ALA A 278 25.74 -9.18 14.49
N SER A 279 25.04 -10.17 13.97
CA SER A 279 25.34 -11.57 14.24
C SER A 279 26.73 -11.98 13.72
N ARG A 280 27.21 -13.12 14.16
CA ARG A 280 28.34 -13.83 13.53
C ARG A 280 28.01 -14.12 12.05
N ILE A 281 29.01 -14.18 11.20
CA ILE A 281 28.84 -14.44 9.75
C ILE A 281 28.16 -15.80 9.55
N SER A 282 27.04 -15.79 8.82
CA SER A 282 26.22 -16.97 8.51
C SER A 282 25.59 -17.70 9.72
N GLU A 283 25.76 -17.18 10.92
CA GLU A 283 25.15 -17.67 12.17
C GLU A 283 24.20 -16.60 12.72
N TYR A 284 23.02 -16.48 12.17
CA TYR A 284 22.08 -15.37 12.41
C TYR A 284 21.51 -15.29 13.82
N PHE A 285 21.69 -16.33 14.64
CA PHE A 285 21.26 -16.39 16.04
C PHE A 285 22.41 -16.23 17.04
N ASN A 286 23.65 -16.10 16.55
CA ASN A 286 24.84 -15.96 17.36
C ASN A 286 25.34 -14.49 17.39
N PHE A 287 25.19 -13.84 18.54
CA PHE A 287 25.62 -12.45 18.79
C PHE A 287 26.72 -12.38 19.87
N ASP A 288 27.38 -13.49 20.19
CA ASP A 288 28.52 -13.48 21.06
C ASP A 288 29.71 -12.81 20.37
N VAL A 289 30.22 -11.72 21.00
CA VAL A 289 31.32 -10.91 20.44
C VAL A 289 32.68 -11.62 20.53
N GLY A 290 32.77 -12.68 21.31
CA GLY A 290 33.95 -13.54 21.41
C GLY A 290 35.26 -12.78 21.69
N SER A 291 36.27 -13.05 20.88
CA SER A 291 37.63 -12.45 20.96
C SER A 291 37.79 -11.24 19.99
N GLY A 292 36.78 -10.92 19.16
CA GLY A 292 36.86 -9.90 18.11
C GLY A 292 37.46 -10.43 16.81
N ALA A 293 37.40 -11.74 16.55
CA ALA A 293 37.79 -12.32 15.27
C ALA A 293 36.94 -11.81 14.10
N ALA A 294 37.40 -11.96 12.87
CA ALA A 294 36.80 -11.36 11.69
C ALA A 294 35.35 -11.84 11.41
N ASP A 295 35.05 -13.07 11.81
CA ASP A 295 33.71 -13.68 11.62
C ASP A 295 32.79 -13.47 12.82
N GLU A 296 33.30 -13.03 13.97
CA GLU A 296 32.53 -12.87 15.21
C GLU A 296 31.52 -11.70 15.14
N ALA A 297 30.60 -11.67 16.11
CA ALA A 297 29.54 -10.69 16.20
C ALA A 297 30.07 -9.26 16.42
N ILE A 298 29.27 -8.28 16.00
CA ILE A 298 29.58 -6.85 16.14
C ILE A 298 28.61 -6.24 17.14
N ASP A 299 29.14 -5.50 18.11
CA ASP A 299 28.37 -4.74 19.09
C ASP A 299 28.99 -3.34 19.23
N LEU A 300 28.22 -2.31 18.81
CA LEU A 300 28.65 -0.92 18.87
C LEU A 300 27.50 0.03 19.11
N ASP A 301 27.81 1.25 19.55
CA ASP A 301 26.89 2.38 19.62
C ASP A 301 27.30 3.46 18.62
N ILE A 302 26.31 4.09 17.99
CA ILE A 302 26.54 5.27 17.17
C ILE A 302 26.97 6.41 18.10
N SER A 303 28.22 6.83 17.99
CA SER A 303 28.76 7.94 18.77
C SER A 303 28.48 9.28 18.09
N GLY A 304 27.97 10.24 18.85
CA GLY A 304 27.67 11.60 18.35
C GLY A 304 27.47 12.56 19.53
N SER A 305 27.27 13.84 19.20
CA SER A 305 26.93 14.87 20.22
C SER A 305 25.53 14.67 20.82
N GLU A 306 24.69 13.90 20.14
CA GLU A 306 23.32 13.59 20.54
C GLU A 306 23.08 12.07 20.44
N VAL A 307 22.27 11.53 21.35
CA VAL A 307 21.83 10.14 21.24
C VAL A 307 20.66 10.08 20.26
N ASN A 308 20.91 9.45 19.11
CA ASN A 308 19.93 9.28 18.06
C ASN A 308 19.41 7.83 18.07
N GLU A 309 18.07 7.67 18.06
CA GLU A 309 17.41 6.36 18.01
C GLU A 309 17.58 5.74 16.62
N VAL A 310 18.20 4.57 16.53
CA VAL A 310 18.22 3.77 15.29
C VAL A 310 16.82 3.25 15.02
N ARG A 311 16.22 3.68 13.91
CA ARG A 311 14.84 3.33 13.55
C ARG A 311 14.75 2.27 12.47
N HIS A 312 15.63 2.37 11.47
CA HIS A 312 15.60 1.46 10.33
C HIS A 312 16.99 1.19 9.80
N PHE A 313 17.16 -0.02 9.28
CA PHE A 313 18.27 -0.41 8.42
C PHE A 313 17.74 -0.62 7.00
N LEU A 314 18.55 -0.27 6.00
CA LEU A 314 18.28 -0.60 4.60
C LEU A 314 19.56 -1.15 3.98
N SER A 315 19.50 -2.42 3.56
CA SER A 315 20.59 -3.11 2.89
C SER A 315 20.53 -2.81 1.39
N VAL A 316 21.53 -2.08 0.91
CA VAL A 316 21.77 -1.81 -0.50
C VAL A 316 23.21 -2.18 -0.84
N LYS A 317 23.97 -1.35 -1.56
CA LYS A 317 25.39 -1.54 -1.77
C LYS A 317 26.15 -1.52 -0.43
N ASP A 318 25.80 -0.57 0.43
CA ASP A 318 26.27 -0.42 1.79
C ASP A 318 25.09 -0.63 2.76
N LEU A 319 25.36 -0.84 4.04
CA LEU A 319 24.28 -0.82 5.04
C LEU A 319 23.97 0.62 5.40
N GLN A 320 22.79 1.09 5.04
CA GLN A 320 22.29 2.40 5.45
C GLN A 320 21.58 2.30 6.79
N ILE A 321 21.86 3.26 7.67
CA ILE A 321 21.28 3.34 9.01
C ILE A 321 20.53 4.67 9.13
N PHE A 322 19.23 4.58 9.35
CA PHE A 322 18.35 5.72 9.51
C PHE A 322 17.99 5.90 10.98
N THR A 323 18.34 7.09 11.51
CA THR A 323 18.03 7.47 12.90
C THR A 323 17.05 8.63 12.94
N ASP A 324 16.56 8.94 14.12
CA ASP A 324 15.68 10.11 14.31
C ASP A 324 16.40 11.48 14.24
N GLY A 325 17.73 11.48 14.22
CA GLY A 325 18.55 12.70 14.15
C GLY A 325 19.51 12.78 12.97
N GLY A 326 19.53 11.77 12.09
CA GLY A 326 20.38 11.78 10.89
C GLY A 326 20.46 10.43 10.21
N GLU A 327 21.08 10.45 9.04
CA GLU A 327 21.31 9.28 8.20
C GLU A 327 22.80 8.94 8.23
N TYR A 328 23.08 7.66 8.40
CA TYR A 328 24.41 7.07 8.50
C TYR A 328 24.56 5.91 7.52
N TYR A 329 25.76 5.45 7.30
CA TYR A 329 26.00 4.21 6.60
C TYR A 329 27.24 3.48 7.16
N VAL A 330 27.26 2.17 6.95
CA VAL A 330 28.45 1.34 7.13
C VAL A 330 29.04 1.10 5.76
N PRO A 331 30.22 1.67 5.45
CA PRO A 331 30.85 1.51 4.16
C PRO A 331 31.27 0.07 3.92
N ARG A 332 31.21 -0.36 2.67
CA ARG A 332 31.77 -1.64 2.27
C ARG A 332 33.28 -1.66 2.53
N ALA A 333 33.78 -2.69 3.17
CA ALA A 333 35.20 -2.91 3.30
C ALA A 333 35.86 -3.21 1.95
N THR A 334 37.17 -2.98 1.82
CA THR A 334 37.92 -3.18 0.58
C THR A 334 37.85 -4.64 0.07
N ASP A 335 37.76 -5.60 0.98
CA ASP A 335 37.57 -7.03 0.72
C ASP A 335 36.10 -7.46 0.71
N ASN A 336 35.17 -6.51 0.79
CA ASN A 336 33.70 -6.68 0.89
C ASN A 336 33.22 -7.38 2.17
N THR A 337 34.07 -7.59 3.19
CA THR A 337 33.67 -8.24 4.44
C THR A 337 33.69 -7.23 5.58
N ILE A 338 32.56 -7.04 6.25
CA ILE A 338 32.44 -6.21 7.46
C ILE A 338 32.81 -7.07 8.66
N THR A 339 33.83 -6.64 9.39
CA THR A 339 34.36 -7.34 10.56
C THR A 339 34.30 -6.45 11.80
N PRO A 340 34.42 -7.00 13.03
CA PRO A 340 34.49 -6.18 14.25
C PRO A 340 35.64 -5.15 14.26
N ALA A 341 36.71 -5.43 13.53
CA ALA A 341 37.89 -4.56 13.47
C ALA A 341 37.81 -3.42 12.46
N ASN A 342 37.00 -3.57 11.38
CA ASN A 342 36.94 -2.59 10.30
C ASN A 342 35.58 -1.87 10.19
N VAL A 343 34.59 -2.25 11.00
CA VAL A 343 33.27 -1.62 10.98
C VAL A 343 33.36 -0.15 11.41
N ALA A 344 32.80 0.73 10.60
CA ALA A 344 32.67 2.16 10.91
C ALA A 344 31.26 2.63 10.57
N VAL A 345 30.64 3.43 11.42
CA VAL A 345 29.35 4.06 11.18
C VAL A 345 29.58 5.55 10.92
N LEU A 346 29.35 5.98 9.68
CA LEU A 346 29.66 7.32 9.22
C LEU A 346 28.38 8.14 9.01
N ARG A 347 28.30 9.30 9.70
CA ARG A 347 27.18 10.24 9.49
C ARG A 347 27.30 10.92 8.14
N GLN A 348 26.18 11.03 7.42
CA GLN A 348 26.11 11.65 6.11
C GLN A 348 25.24 12.91 6.12
N THR A 349 24.03 12.82 6.62
CA THR A 349 23.06 13.94 6.59
C THR A 349 22.34 14.09 7.94
N PRO A 350 21.84 15.31 8.25
CA PRO A 350 21.25 15.62 9.58
C PRO A 350 19.73 15.71 9.59
N TYR A 351 19.00 15.03 8.68
CA TYR A 351 17.57 15.26 8.55
C TYR A 351 16.69 14.40 9.45
N GLY A 352 17.13 13.17 9.72
CA GLY A 352 16.38 12.17 10.50
C GLY A 352 15.14 11.62 9.78
N ILE A 353 14.83 10.37 10.09
CA ILE A 353 13.68 9.64 9.53
C ILE A 353 12.47 9.67 10.47
N SER A 354 11.27 9.59 9.91
CA SER A 354 10.04 9.25 10.63
C SER A 354 10.06 7.78 11.10
N ARG A 355 8.95 7.25 11.60
CA ARG A 355 8.81 5.81 11.91
C ARG A 355 8.48 4.95 10.69
N THR A 356 8.33 5.56 9.52
CA THR A 356 8.03 4.87 8.27
C THR A 356 9.28 4.25 7.69
N ALA A 357 9.26 2.96 7.41
CA ALA A 357 10.40 2.25 6.85
C ALA A 357 10.81 2.84 5.49
N PRO A 358 12.12 3.06 5.25
CA PRO A 358 12.61 3.50 3.94
C PRO A 358 12.51 2.36 2.93
N LEU A 359 12.38 2.69 1.65
CA LEU A 359 12.40 1.72 0.57
C LEU A 359 13.31 2.17 -0.58
N LEU A 360 13.85 1.20 -1.30
CA LEU A 360 14.63 1.45 -2.50
C LEU A 360 13.68 1.79 -3.66
N PHE A 361 13.90 2.95 -4.29
CA PHE A 361 13.16 3.44 -5.42
C PHE A 361 14.15 4.07 -6.44
N ASP A 362 14.11 3.58 -7.69
CA ASP A 362 14.92 4.09 -8.79
C ASP A 362 16.41 4.36 -8.42
N GLN A 363 17.07 3.34 -7.84
CA GLN A 363 18.46 3.33 -7.36
C GLN A 363 18.76 4.29 -6.18
N ALA A 364 17.74 4.91 -5.61
CA ALA A 364 17.84 5.74 -4.41
C ALA A 364 17.06 5.14 -3.25
N SER A 365 17.48 5.42 -2.03
CA SER A 365 16.72 5.08 -0.84
C SER A 365 15.77 6.22 -0.52
N GLY A 366 14.46 5.99 -0.74
CA GLY A 366 13.41 6.95 -0.42
C GLY A 366 12.99 6.85 1.04
N PHE A 367 12.91 7.98 1.75
CA PHE A 367 12.45 8.01 3.13
C PHE A 367 11.62 9.25 3.47
N VAL A 368 10.77 9.11 4.48
CA VAL A 368 9.97 10.21 5.04
C VAL A 368 10.80 10.92 6.11
N GLN A 369 11.09 12.20 5.90
CA GLN A 369 11.80 13.00 6.92
C GLN A 369 11.03 13.03 8.25
N LYS A 370 11.73 13.19 9.38
CA LYS A 370 11.17 13.21 10.76
C LYS A 370 9.95 14.12 10.92
N ASN A 371 9.88 15.22 10.18
CA ASN A 371 8.74 16.15 10.23
C ASN A 371 7.45 15.61 9.59
N GLY A 372 7.50 14.49 8.87
CA GLY A 372 6.36 13.87 8.19
C GLY A 372 5.82 14.64 6.98
N LYS A 373 6.49 15.70 6.51
CA LYS A 373 6.03 16.58 5.43
C LYS A 373 6.92 16.55 4.19
N SER A 374 8.08 15.95 4.27
CA SER A 374 9.02 15.92 3.15
C SER A 374 9.50 14.50 2.88
N ILE A 375 9.51 14.14 1.61
CA ILE A 375 10.10 12.90 1.12
C ILE A 375 11.49 13.21 0.58
N ARG A 376 12.46 12.42 1.02
CA ARG A 376 13.85 12.57 0.60
C ARG A 376 14.37 11.31 -0.05
N GLU A 377 15.28 11.51 -0.98
CA GLU A 377 16.13 10.45 -1.53
C GLU A 377 17.51 10.51 -0.89
N PHE A 378 18.07 9.35 -0.57
CA PHE A 378 19.42 9.18 -0.07
C PHE A 378 20.22 8.39 -1.10
N VAL A 379 21.14 9.07 -1.77
CA VAL A 379 21.84 8.59 -2.96
C VAL A 379 23.34 8.76 -2.78
N TYR A 380 24.11 7.74 -3.14
CA TYR A 380 25.56 7.82 -3.17
C TYR A 380 26.04 8.72 -4.31
N SER A 381 27.00 9.59 -4.02
CA SER A 381 27.63 10.49 -4.97
C SER A 381 29.12 10.20 -5.05
N ASP A 382 29.57 9.70 -6.19
CA ASP A 382 31.01 9.44 -6.42
C ASP A 382 31.86 10.71 -6.35
N ILE A 383 31.28 11.89 -6.62
CA ILE A 383 31.98 13.16 -6.57
C ILE A 383 32.25 13.61 -5.13
N GLU A 384 31.30 13.33 -4.23
CA GLU A 384 31.38 13.70 -2.81
C GLU A 384 31.95 12.57 -1.96
N ASP A 385 32.19 11.39 -2.55
CA ASP A 385 32.58 10.15 -1.87
C ASP A 385 31.70 9.84 -0.65
N GLY A 386 30.39 9.98 -0.83
CA GLY A 386 29.44 9.83 0.24
C GLY A 386 27.98 9.90 -0.18
N TYR A 387 27.08 9.73 0.77
CA TYR A 387 25.65 9.84 0.53
C TYR A 387 25.15 11.26 0.72
N LYS A 388 24.29 11.72 -0.18
CA LYS A 388 23.57 12.98 -0.06
C LYS A 388 22.06 12.77 -0.03
N SER A 389 21.34 13.69 0.59
CA SER A 389 19.89 13.65 0.69
C SER A 389 19.26 14.83 -0.03
N THR A 390 18.37 14.54 -0.98
CA THR A 390 17.63 15.53 -1.77
C THR A 390 16.14 15.42 -1.48
N ALA A 391 15.45 16.56 -1.25
CA ALA A 391 14.00 16.57 -1.08
C ALA A 391 13.31 16.50 -2.44
N VAL A 392 12.69 15.37 -2.76
CA VAL A 392 11.99 15.16 -4.05
C VAL A 392 10.55 15.65 -4.03
N SER A 393 9.97 15.86 -2.84
CA SER A 393 8.60 16.38 -2.68
C SER A 393 8.52 17.91 -2.60
N ILE A 394 9.60 18.65 -2.76
CA ILE A 394 9.65 20.11 -2.51
C ILE A 394 8.60 20.90 -3.30
N LEU A 395 8.28 20.46 -4.51
CA LEU A 395 7.27 21.11 -5.36
C LEU A 395 5.83 20.65 -5.05
N ALA A 396 5.66 19.63 -4.21
CA ALA A 396 4.38 18.98 -3.91
C ALA A 396 4.22 18.60 -2.43
N GLU A 397 4.90 19.29 -1.51
CA GLU A 397 4.87 18.95 -0.06
C GLU A 397 3.46 18.96 0.55
N HIS A 398 2.53 19.73 -0.02
CA HIS A 398 1.13 19.77 0.43
C HIS A 398 0.39 18.42 0.25
N LEU A 399 0.92 17.51 -0.58
CA LEU A 399 0.37 16.16 -0.76
C LEU A 399 0.88 15.17 0.28
N ILE A 400 1.91 15.53 1.04
CA ILE A 400 2.54 14.67 2.04
C ILE A 400 2.01 15.02 3.42
N ASP A 401 1.39 14.05 4.09
CA ASP A 401 0.78 14.26 5.40
C ASP A 401 1.07 13.08 6.34
N SER A 402 2.29 13.08 6.89
CA SER A 402 2.76 12.05 7.84
C SER A 402 2.51 10.62 7.35
N PRO A 403 3.11 10.22 6.21
CA PRO A 403 2.94 8.87 5.70
C PRO A 403 3.34 7.82 6.74
N LYS A 404 2.56 6.74 6.84
CA LYS A 404 2.83 5.62 7.76
C LYS A 404 3.36 4.36 7.07
N GLN A 405 3.27 4.30 5.75
CA GLN A 405 3.77 3.18 4.95
C GLN A 405 4.14 3.63 3.55
N ILE A 406 5.15 3.01 2.97
CA ILE A 406 5.58 3.22 1.59
C ILE A 406 5.48 1.89 0.85
N ALA A 407 5.06 1.93 -0.42
CA ALA A 407 5.15 0.80 -1.34
C ALA A 407 5.73 1.28 -2.66
N VAL A 408 6.52 0.44 -3.32
CA VAL A 408 7.11 0.73 -4.63
C VAL A 408 6.64 -0.32 -5.63
N LEU A 409 5.93 0.13 -6.65
CA LEU A 409 5.47 -0.70 -7.74
C LEU A 409 6.42 -0.53 -8.92
N LYS A 410 7.12 -1.60 -9.28
CA LYS A 410 8.03 -1.63 -10.41
C LYS A 410 7.28 -1.70 -11.72
N GLY A 411 7.88 -1.17 -12.79
CA GLY A 411 7.36 -1.35 -14.14
C GLY A 411 7.35 -2.81 -14.58
N ASN A 412 6.44 -3.14 -15.49
CA ASN A 412 6.33 -4.45 -16.13
C ASN A 412 6.08 -4.29 -17.64
N ALA A 413 5.88 -5.40 -18.36
CA ALA A 413 5.68 -5.38 -19.82
C ALA A 413 4.44 -4.59 -20.29
N THR A 414 3.43 -4.47 -19.46
CA THR A 414 2.18 -3.74 -19.76
C THR A 414 2.15 -2.32 -19.20
N ARG A 415 2.97 -2.05 -18.20
CA ARG A 415 3.10 -0.75 -17.53
C ARG A 415 4.58 -0.49 -17.27
N PRO A 416 5.26 0.27 -18.14
CA PRO A 416 6.68 0.56 -17.99
C PRO A 416 6.98 1.52 -16.81
N GLU A 417 5.98 2.24 -16.32
CA GLU A 417 6.14 3.22 -15.26
C GLU A 417 6.42 2.58 -13.90
N GLN A 418 7.30 3.22 -13.15
CA GLN A 418 7.57 2.92 -11.75
C GLN A 418 6.94 3.99 -10.86
N TYR A 419 6.24 3.53 -9.82
CA TYR A 419 5.58 4.42 -8.86
C TYR A 419 6.01 4.12 -7.42
N ALA A 420 6.22 5.17 -6.64
CA ALA A 420 6.29 5.08 -5.18
C ALA A 420 5.00 5.66 -4.58
N PHE A 421 4.40 4.91 -3.69
CA PHE A 421 3.16 5.24 -2.99
C PHE A 421 3.45 5.54 -1.53
N PHE A 422 2.98 6.68 -1.06
CA PHE A 422 3.11 7.12 0.33
C PHE A 422 1.72 7.19 0.95
N LEU A 423 1.42 6.28 1.87
CA LEU A 423 0.12 6.21 2.55
C LEU A 423 0.06 7.26 3.66
N ASN A 424 -0.66 8.34 3.42
CA ASN A 424 -0.85 9.43 4.36
C ASN A 424 -1.69 9.01 5.59
N ASN A 425 -1.28 9.49 6.76
CA ASN A 425 -1.94 9.20 8.04
C ASN A 425 -2.12 10.47 8.92
N GLY A 426 -1.77 11.64 8.41
CA GLY A 426 -1.98 12.91 9.10
C GLY A 426 -3.45 13.34 9.10
N THR A 427 -3.73 14.50 9.70
CA THR A 427 -5.11 14.98 9.87
C THR A 427 -5.69 15.69 8.65
N THR A 428 -4.84 16.12 7.72
CA THR A 428 -5.27 16.88 6.53
C THR A 428 -5.74 15.97 5.41
N SER A 429 -5.05 14.85 5.21
CA SER A 429 -5.31 13.91 4.10
C SER A 429 -5.24 12.45 4.55
N PRO A 430 -5.95 12.05 5.63
CA PRO A 430 -5.86 10.69 6.16
C PRO A 430 -6.30 9.66 5.12
N GLY A 431 -5.57 8.54 5.06
CA GLY A 431 -5.91 7.40 4.22
C GLY A 431 -5.91 7.70 2.72
N THR A 432 -5.13 8.68 2.27
CA THR A 432 -4.87 8.96 0.86
C THR A 432 -3.49 8.45 0.47
N LEU A 433 -3.28 8.20 -0.82
CA LEU A 433 -2.00 7.79 -1.38
C LEU A 433 -1.39 8.96 -2.16
N ALA A 434 -0.32 9.55 -1.62
CA ALA A 434 0.53 10.42 -2.44
C ALA A 434 1.41 9.55 -3.32
N ILE A 435 1.43 9.84 -4.62
CA ILE A 435 2.09 9.01 -5.62
C ILE A 435 3.21 9.80 -6.24
N PHE A 436 4.38 9.22 -6.28
CA PHE A 436 5.53 9.75 -6.96
C PHE A 436 5.87 8.90 -8.18
N HIS A 437 5.88 9.51 -9.34
CA HIS A 437 6.34 8.92 -10.58
C HIS A 437 7.67 9.56 -10.97
N SER A 438 8.70 8.75 -11.14
CA SER A 438 10.03 9.20 -11.54
C SER A 438 10.55 8.36 -12.69
N VAL A 439 11.03 9.04 -13.72
CA VAL A 439 11.85 8.46 -14.79
C VAL A 439 13.04 9.41 -14.95
N ARG A 440 14.16 9.08 -14.30
CA ARG A 440 15.33 9.96 -14.21
C ARG A 440 15.91 10.31 -15.56
N ASP A 441 15.98 9.34 -16.47
CA ASP A 441 16.53 9.51 -17.82
C ASP A 441 15.74 10.52 -18.64
N GLU A 442 14.42 10.58 -18.45
CA GLU A 442 13.51 11.52 -19.11
C GLU A 442 13.25 12.79 -18.29
N LYS A 443 13.88 12.94 -17.11
CA LYS A 443 13.68 14.06 -16.18
C LYS A 443 12.22 14.26 -15.75
N ILE A 444 11.47 13.16 -15.67
CA ILE A 444 10.12 13.14 -15.15
C ILE A 444 10.18 12.94 -13.64
N ALA A 445 9.51 13.81 -12.89
CA ALA A 445 9.40 13.72 -11.44
C ALA A 445 8.07 14.38 -11.03
N GLY A 446 7.00 13.64 -11.12
CA GLY A 446 5.64 14.14 -10.91
C GLY A 446 4.96 13.52 -9.70
N TRP A 447 4.13 14.34 -9.05
CA TRP A 447 3.34 13.94 -7.90
C TRP A 447 1.85 13.97 -8.22
N GLY A 448 1.10 13.04 -7.63
CA GLY A 448 -0.35 13.00 -7.69
C GLY A 448 -0.94 12.49 -6.38
N LEU A 449 -2.27 12.53 -6.25
CA LEU A 449 -2.97 12.02 -5.08
C LEU A 449 -4.06 11.04 -5.49
N TRP A 450 -4.03 9.82 -4.94
CA TRP A 450 -5.14 8.88 -5.09
C TRP A 450 -6.00 8.85 -3.84
N THR A 451 -7.30 8.87 -4.07
CA THR A 451 -8.34 8.77 -3.04
C THR A 451 -9.32 7.67 -3.44
N THR A 452 -10.04 7.13 -2.50
CA THR A 452 -11.18 6.24 -2.74
C THR A 452 -12.51 6.98 -2.53
N ARG A 453 -13.62 6.29 -2.44
CA ARG A 453 -14.95 6.87 -2.17
C ARG A 453 -14.91 7.74 -0.90
N THR A 454 -15.71 8.79 -0.85
CA THR A 454 -15.87 9.63 0.34
C THR A 454 -16.16 8.78 1.58
N ASN A 455 -15.47 9.05 2.69
CA ASN A 455 -15.50 8.32 3.97
C ASN A 455 -14.80 6.94 3.97
N ASP A 456 -14.30 6.45 2.85
CA ASP A 456 -13.44 5.29 2.80
C ASP A 456 -11.97 5.72 2.83
N LEU A 457 -11.08 4.91 3.40
CA LEU A 457 -9.68 5.27 3.61
C LEU A 457 -8.76 4.09 3.26
N PHE A 458 -7.70 4.33 2.53
CA PHE A 458 -6.61 3.37 2.44
C PHE A 458 -5.95 3.23 3.80
N GLN A 459 -5.79 2.00 4.27
CA GLN A 459 -5.29 1.69 5.62
C GLN A 459 -3.89 1.09 5.63
N SER A 460 -3.57 0.26 4.65
CA SER A 460 -2.25 -0.32 4.44
C SER A 460 -2.02 -0.59 2.97
N ILE A 461 -0.77 -0.55 2.52
CA ILE A 461 -0.40 -0.76 1.12
C ILE A 461 0.90 -1.54 1.03
N ILE A 462 0.95 -2.53 0.15
CA ILE A 462 2.16 -3.29 -0.18
C ILE A 462 2.26 -3.53 -1.67
N SER A 463 3.46 -3.73 -2.15
CA SER A 463 3.72 -4.31 -3.47
C SER A 463 4.21 -5.75 -3.31
N LEU A 464 3.69 -6.62 -4.16
CA LEU A 464 4.06 -8.04 -4.28
C LEU A 464 4.40 -8.28 -5.75
N ASN A 465 5.69 -8.32 -6.06
CA ASN A 465 6.18 -8.35 -7.43
C ASN A 465 5.54 -7.22 -8.26
N GLU A 466 4.70 -7.55 -9.24
CA GLU A 466 4.01 -6.59 -10.12
C GLU A 466 2.66 -6.11 -9.58
N HIS A 467 2.21 -6.63 -8.43
CA HIS A 467 0.87 -6.37 -7.88
C HIS A 467 0.90 -5.37 -6.73
N LEU A 468 -0.02 -4.44 -6.76
CA LEU A 468 -0.26 -3.50 -5.67
C LEU A 468 -1.50 -3.94 -4.88
N VAL A 469 -1.32 -4.20 -3.58
CA VAL A 469 -2.38 -4.70 -2.69
C VAL A 469 -2.60 -3.72 -1.56
N VAL A 470 -3.86 -3.50 -1.21
CA VAL A 470 -4.27 -2.54 -0.18
C VAL A 470 -5.25 -3.15 0.81
N CYS A 471 -5.14 -2.74 2.06
CA CYS A 471 -6.22 -2.81 3.03
C CYS A 471 -6.99 -1.48 2.96
N VAL A 472 -8.31 -1.55 2.82
CA VAL A 472 -9.18 -0.36 2.78
C VAL A 472 -10.17 -0.42 3.93
N LYS A 473 -10.26 0.67 4.68
CA LYS A 473 -11.32 0.89 5.66
C LYS A 473 -12.53 1.44 4.91
N ARG A 474 -13.62 0.70 4.91
CA ARG A 474 -14.84 1.05 4.21
C ARG A 474 -16.01 1.25 5.17
N GLN A 475 -16.90 2.17 4.81
CA GLN A 475 -18.17 2.35 5.50
C GLN A 475 -19.26 1.64 4.68
N LEU A 476 -19.69 0.46 5.13
CA LEU A 476 -20.68 -0.38 4.45
C LEU A 476 -21.86 -0.66 5.37
N ASN A 477 -23.07 -0.41 4.89
CA ASN A 477 -24.31 -0.62 5.64
C ASN A 477 -24.27 -0.06 7.07
N GLY A 478 -23.69 1.16 7.21
CA GLY A 478 -23.54 1.85 8.50
C GLY A 478 -22.47 1.29 9.44
N SER A 479 -21.70 0.31 9.00
CA SER A 479 -20.63 -0.32 9.78
C SER A 479 -19.26 -0.10 9.14
N THR A 480 -18.22 -0.04 9.98
CA THR A 480 -16.85 -0.04 9.50
C THR A 480 -16.41 -1.48 9.18
N VAL A 481 -15.98 -1.72 7.96
CA VAL A 481 -15.43 -2.98 7.47
C VAL A 481 -14.04 -2.74 6.90
N TYR A 482 -13.14 -3.70 7.07
CA TYR A 482 -11.82 -3.68 6.46
C TYR A 482 -11.77 -4.72 5.34
N THR A 483 -11.34 -4.28 4.16
CA THR A 483 -11.28 -5.12 2.97
C THR A 483 -9.86 -5.24 2.46
N LEU A 484 -9.50 -6.44 2.01
CA LEU A 484 -8.30 -6.70 1.26
C LEU A 484 -8.63 -6.55 -0.22
N GLU A 485 -7.93 -5.66 -0.91
CA GLU A 485 -8.19 -5.35 -2.32
C GLU A 485 -6.88 -5.30 -3.10
N LYS A 486 -6.95 -5.64 -4.39
CA LYS A 486 -5.83 -5.57 -5.32
C LYS A 486 -6.12 -4.55 -6.40
N PHE A 487 -5.21 -3.60 -6.64
CA PHE A 487 -5.29 -2.72 -7.80
C PHE A 487 -5.18 -3.52 -9.09
N ALA A 488 -5.90 -3.10 -10.10
CA ALA A 488 -5.79 -3.69 -11.42
C ALA A 488 -4.45 -3.33 -12.08
N ASP A 489 -3.95 -4.21 -12.90
CA ASP A 489 -2.70 -3.99 -13.66
C ASP A 489 -2.93 -3.10 -14.90
N THR A 490 -4.19 -2.92 -15.30
CA THR A 490 -4.61 -2.14 -16.48
C THR A 490 -5.76 -1.19 -16.13
N ASP A 491 -6.05 -0.25 -17.03
CA ASP A 491 -7.18 0.70 -16.95
C ASP A 491 -8.56 0.07 -17.25
N SER A 492 -8.62 -1.25 -17.47
CA SER A 492 -9.87 -1.97 -17.73
C SER A 492 -10.79 -2.08 -16.51
N ILE A 493 -10.27 -1.94 -15.30
CA ILE A 493 -11.03 -1.90 -14.05
C ILE A 493 -11.02 -0.46 -13.54
N THR A 494 -12.18 0.18 -13.57
CA THR A 494 -12.38 1.60 -13.24
C THR A 494 -13.18 1.83 -11.96
N LEU A 495 -13.55 0.75 -11.26
CA LEU A 495 -14.28 0.74 -10.00
C LEU A 495 -13.38 0.27 -8.86
N ASP A 496 -13.53 0.85 -7.68
CA ASP A 496 -12.94 0.34 -6.43
C ASP A 496 -13.79 -0.80 -5.85
N MET A 497 -13.13 -1.77 -5.20
CA MET A 497 -13.77 -2.95 -4.62
C MET A 497 -14.59 -3.74 -5.66
N LYS A 498 -14.11 -3.83 -6.89
CA LYS A 498 -14.84 -4.46 -7.98
C LYS A 498 -15.13 -5.92 -7.69
N LEU A 499 -16.37 -6.33 -7.91
CA LEU A 499 -16.83 -7.71 -8.03
C LEU A 499 -17.66 -7.88 -9.30
N THR A 500 -17.90 -9.14 -9.65
CA THR A 500 -18.71 -9.50 -10.83
C THR A 500 -20.03 -10.12 -10.38
N THR A 501 -21.11 -9.68 -10.98
CA THR A 501 -22.45 -10.21 -10.70
C THR A 501 -22.69 -11.53 -11.41
N THR A 502 -23.65 -12.29 -10.90
CA THR A 502 -24.21 -13.46 -11.60
C THR A 502 -25.66 -13.20 -11.95
N LEU A 503 -26.09 -13.62 -13.15
CA LEU A 503 -27.48 -13.50 -13.57
C LEU A 503 -28.38 -14.35 -12.66
N ASN A 504 -29.43 -13.73 -12.10
CA ASN A 504 -30.39 -14.45 -11.28
C ASN A 504 -31.32 -15.27 -12.18
N GLN A 505 -31.36 -16.56 -12.01
CA GLN A 505 -32.17 -17.47 -12.80
C GLN A 505 -33.66 -17.44 -12.42
N LYS A 506 -34.03 -16.63 -11.42
CA LYS A 506 -35.42 -16.45 -10.95
C LYS A 506 -36.07 -17.76 -10.49
N GLY A 507 -35.32 -18.68 -9.93
CA GLY A 507 -35.74 -20.01 -9.49
C GLY A 507 -35.09 -21.13 -10.30
N THR A 508 -35.81 -22.21 -10.48
CA THR A 508 -35.43 -23.37 -11.30
C THR A 508 -36.46 -23.58 -12.42
N PRO A 509 -36.48 -22.70 -13.40
CA PRO A 509 -37.53 -22.75 -14.43
C PRO A 509 -37.39 -23.98 -15.33
N LEU A 510 -38.52 -24.66 -15.58
CA LEU A 510 -38.61 -25.86 -16.37
C LEU A 510 -39.76 -25.74 -17.38
N VAL A 511 -39.62 -26.35 -18.53
CA VAL A 511 -40.71 -26.42 -19.51
C VAL A 511 -41.89 -27.23 -18.96
N GLN A 512 -43.06 -26.67 -18.97
CA GLN A 512 -44.29 -27.32 -18.42
C GLN A 512 -45.07 -28.03 -19.52
N GLY A 513 -45.00 -29.35 -19.56
CA GLY A 513 -45.66 -30.20 -20.53
C GLY A 513 -44.91 -30.43 -21.84
N ALA A 514 -45.06 -31.60 -22.41
CA ALA A 514 -44.45 -31.97 -23.68
C ALA A 514 -45.24 -31.46 -24.91
N GLY A 515 -44.57 -31.44 -26.07
CA GLY A 515 -45.23 -31.16 -27.37
C GLY A 515 -45.43 -29.66 -27.68
N GLN A 516 -44.83 -28.78 -26.91
CA GLN A 516 -44.92 -27.31 -27.16
C GLN A 516 -44.19 -26.94 -28.47
N SER A 517 -44.80 -26.04 -29.25
CA SER A 517 -44.31 -25.60 -30.55
C SER A 517 -44.80 -24.19 -30.90
N GLY A 518 -44.24 -23.60 -31.95
CA GLY A 518 -44.57 -22.23 -32.34
C GLY A 518 -43.75 -21.20 -31.53
N ALA A 519 -44.22 -19.97 -31.49
CA ALA A 519 -43.55 -18.85 -30.85
C ALA A 519 -44.09 -18.62 -29.41
N SER A 520 -44.42 -19.69 -28.70
CA SER A 520 -44.91 -19.62 -27.31
C SER A 520 -44.46 -20.84 -26.54
N VAL A 521 -44.11 -20.67 -25.26
CA VAL A 521 -43.74 -21.73 -24.37
C VAL A 521 -44.26 -21.48 -22.95
N THR A 522 -44.79 -22.53 -22.31
CA THR A 522 -45.19 -22.49 -20.90
C THR A 522 -44.10 -23.06 -20.05
N ILE A 523 -43.70 -22.32 -19.03
CA ILE A 523 -42.60 -22.65 -18.11
C ILE A 523 -43.11 -22.49 -16.68
N ASP A 524 -42.77 -23.41 -15.82
CA ASP A 524 -43.00 -23.30 -14.38
C ASP A 524 -41.70 -23.23 -13.59
N GLY A 525 -41.76 -23.14 -12.24
CA GLY A 525 -40.59 -23.09 -11.35
C GLY A 525 -39.98 -21.70 -11.23
N PHE A 526 -40.59 -20.65 -11.70
CA PHE A 526 -40.16 -19.27 -11.45
C PHE A 526 -40.48 -18.82 -10.02
N SER A 527 -39.49 -18.47 -9.24
CA SER A 527 -39.67 -17.82 -7.93
C SER A 527 -39.94 -16.31 -8.05
N THR A 528 -39.51 -15.72 -9.14
CA THR A 528 -39.78 -14.31 -9.51
C THR A 528 -40.24 -14.27 -10.97
N ALA A 529 -41.29 -13.50 -11.28
CA ALA A 529 -41.85 -13.44 -12.61
C ALA A 529 -40.78 -13.06 -13.68
N PRO A 530 -40.78 -13.78 -14.82
CA PRO A 530 -39.99 -13.35 -15.97
C PRO A 530 -40.51 -12.01 -16.51
N VAL A 531 -39.65 -11.26 -17.23
CA VAL A 531 -39.94 -9.92 -17.71
C VAL A 531 -39.70 -9.85 -19.23
N ILE A 532 -40.49 -9.02 -19.91
CA ILE A 532 -40.29 -8.74 -21.33
C ILE A 532 -38.86 -8.22 -21.58
N ASN A 533 -38.28 -8.63 -22.70
CA ASN A 533 -36.90 -8.38 -23.13
C ASN A 533 -35.82 -9.21 -22.38
N GLU A 534 -36.16 -10.10 -21.47
CA GLU A 534 -35.23 -11.13 -21.01
C GLU A 534 -35.05 -12.22 -22.07
N SER A 535 -33.87 -12.84 -22.09
CA SER A 535 -33.57 -13.94 -23.03
C SER A 535 -33.23 -15.22 -22.27
N PHE A 536 -33.52 -16.36 -22.90
CA PHE A 536 -33.22 -17.67 -22.31
C PHE A 536 -32.94 -18.73 -23.39
N THR A 537 -32.35 -19.84 -22.95
CA THR A 537 -32.21 -21.08 -23.73
C THR A 537 -32.96 -22.22 -23.05
N ILE A 538 -33.31 -23.26 -23.80
CA ILE A 538 -33.90 -24.50 -23.30
C ILE A 538 -32.91 -25.64 -23.44
N ALA A 539 -32.78 -26.49 -22.43
CA ALA A 539 -31.85 -27.61 -22.46
C ALA A 539 -32.07 -28.51 -23.71
N GLY A 540 -30.95 -28.88 -24.36
CA GLY A 540 -30.96 -29.61 -25.61
C GLY A 540 -31.08 -28.73 -26.87
N ASN A 541 -31.22 -27.40 -26.70
CA ASN A 541 -31.30 -26.46 -27.83
C ASN A 541 -30.49 -25.18 -27.52
N ALA A 542 -29.49 -24.87 -28.34
CA ALA A 542 -28.63 -23.69 -28.17
C ALA A 542 -29.28 -22.37 -28.65
N THR A 543 -30.51 -22.42 -29.17
CA THR A 543 -31.19 -21.21 -29.63
C THR A 543 -31.58 -20.31 -28.46
N GLU A 544 -31.15 -19.07 -28.49
CA GLU A 544 -31.57 -18.03 -27.53
C GLU A 544 -32.91 -17.44 -27.97
N TYR A 545 -33.88 -17.37 -27.06
CA TYR A 545 -35.22 -16.83 -27.27
C TYR A 545 -35.40 -15.53 -26.48
N LEU A 546 -35.93 -14.49 -27.10
CA LEU A 546 -36.29 -13.22 -26.46
C LEU A 546 -37.76 -13.23 -26.05
N ILE A 547 -38.05 -12.86 -24.81
CA ILE A 547 -39.42 -12.76 -24.29
C ILE A 547 -40.06 -11.48 -24.79
N GLN A 548 -41.17 -11.61 -25.58
CA GLN A 548 -41.94 -10.47 -26.07
C GLN A 548 -43.20 -10.19 -25.26
N ALA A 549 -43.78 -11.21 -24.65
CA ALA A 549 -44.90 -11.06 -23.73
C ALA A 549 -44.89 -12.17 -22.65
N VAL A 550 -45.47 -11.84 -21.50
CA VAL A 550 -45.56 -12.73 -20.34
C VAL A 550 -47.00 -12.79 -19.88
N THR A 551 -47.55 -14.01 -19.75
CA THR A 551 -48.89 -14.26 -19.20
C THR A 551 -48.72 -15.17 -17.98
N SER A 552 -49.21 -14.74 -16.81
CA SER A 552 -49.20 -15.57 -15.60
C SER A 552 -50.34 -16.59 -15.66
N ASN A 553 -49.97 -17.84 -15.38
CA ASN A 553 -50.94 -18.96 -15.26
C ASN A 553 -51.29 -19.24 -13.79
N GLY A 554 -50.73 -18.47 -12.86
CA GLY A 554 -50.84 -18.64 -11.43
C GLY A 554 -49.64 -19.34 -10.81
N GLY A 555 -49.29 -18.98 -9.55
CA GLY A 555 -48.15 -19.54 -8.83
C GLY A 555 -46.83 -19.25 -9.53
N THR A 556 -46.06 -20.29 -9.83
CA THR A 556 -44.72 -20.25 -10.43
C THR A 556 -44.74 -20.44 -11.96
N SER A 557 -45.95 -20.60 -12.58
CA SER A 557 -46.12 -20.91 -14.01
C SER A 557 -46.45 -19.69 -14.86
N PHE A 558 -45.77 -19.55 -16.00
CA PHE A 558 -45.95 -18.45 -16.97
C PHE A 558 -45.91 -18.97 -18.40
N THR A 559 -46.78 -18.39 -19.25
CA THR A 559 -46.70 -18.57 -20.70
C THR A 559 -45.94 -17.37 -21.30
N LEU A 560 -44.84 -17.66 -22.03
CA LEU A 560 -43.97 -16.67 -22.65
C LEU A 560 -44.18 -16.67 -24.17
N ASN A 561 -44.47 -15.51 -24.75
CA ASN A 561 -44.41 -15.32 -26.18
C ASN A 561 -42.99 -14.91 -26.58
N LEU A 562 -42.49 -15.48 -27.67
CA LEU A 562 -41.10 -15.42 -28.10
C LEU A 562 -40.96 -14.61 -29.40
N ASP A 563 -39.76 -14.08 -29.64
CA ASP A 563 -39.37 -13.38 -30.87
C ASP A 563 -39.38 -14.29 -32.11
N LYS A 564 -39.30 -15.60 -31.92
CA LYS A 564 -39.25 -16.63 -32.98
C LYS A 564 -39.84 -17.95 -32.48
N SER A 565 -40.23 -18.82 -33.44
CA SER A 565 -40.71 -20.14 -33.10
C SER A 565 -39.64 -21.01 -32.47
N LEU A 566 -40.03 -21.93 -31.60
CA LEU A 566 -39.18 -22.93 -31.02
C LEU A 566 -38.50 -23.74 -32.11
N ALA A 567 -37.17 -23.79 -32.08
CA ALA A 567 -36.34 -24.48 -33.09
C ALA A 567 -36.50 -26.01 -33.04
N ALA A 568 -36.92 -26.52 -31.87
CA ALA A 568 -37.27 -27.93 -31.65
C ALA A 568 -38.32 -28.02 -30.54
N THR A 569 -39.15 -29.06 -30.57
CA THR A 569 -40.11 -29.35 -29.50
C THR A 569 -39.37 -29.72 -28.24
N PRO A 570 -39.47 -28.92 -27.15
CA PRO A 570 -38.78 -29.23 -25.91
C PRO A 570 -39.41 -30.44 -25.20
N ALA A 571 -38.59 -31.18 -24.48
CA ALA A 571 -39.09 -32.19 -23.58
C ALA A 571 -39.83 -31.58 -22.38
N ASP A 572 -40.76 -32.33 -21.80
CA ASP A 572 -41.32 -31.94 -20.51
C ASP A 572 -40.22 -31.88 -19.43
N ASN A 573 -40.28 -30.88 -18.55
CA ASN A 573 -39.30 -30.61 -17.53
C ASN A 573 -37.88 -30.28 -18.09
N ALA A 574 -37.73 -29.91 -19.38
CA ALA A 574 -36.47 -29.43 -19.87
C ALA A 574 -36.06 -28.15 -19.14
N ALA A 575 -34.83 -28.09 -18.67
CA ALA A 575 -34.32 -26.93 -17.92
C ALA A 575 -34.29 -25.69 -18.82
N VAL A 576 -34.72 -24.56 -18.28
CA VAL A 576 -34.67 -23.24 -18.90
C VAL A 576 -33.60 -22.42 -18.19
N THR A 577 -32.70 -21.84 -18.96
CA THR A 577 -31.60 -21.02 -18.45
C THR A 577 -31.69 -19.63 -18.99
N LEU A 578 -31.88 -18.62 -18.13
CA LEU A 578 -31.83 -17.22 -18.54
C LEU A 578 -30.39 -16.89 -18.99
N THR A 579 -30.30 -16.29 -20.18
CA THR A 579 -29.01 -15.84 -20.77
C THR A 579 -28.82 -14.33 -20.60
N LYS A 580 -29.90 -13.56 -20.57
CA LYS A 580 -29.93 -12.13 -20.26
C LYS A 580 -31.14 -11.80 -19.39
N GLY A 581 -30.94 -10.97 -18.38
CA GLY A 581 -32.04 -10.55 -17.50
C GLY A 581 -31.73 -9.23 -16.80
N PHE A 582 -32.76 -8.73 -16.13
CA PHE A 582 -32.65 -7.48 -15.35
C PHE A 582 -32.13 -7.75 -13.93
N LEU A 583 -32.45 -8.91 -13.37
CA LEU A 583 -32.14 -9.24 -11.97
C LEU A 583 -30.79 -9.97 -11.88
N HIS A 584 -29.86 -9.41 -11.12
CA HIS A 584 -28.55 -9.99 -10.89
C HIS A 584 -28.30 -10.23 -9.41
N ASN A 585 -27.65 -11.34 -9.07
CA ASN A 585 -27.17 -11.62 -7.73
C ASN A 585 -25.85 -10.89 -7.49
N VAL A 586 -25.68 -10.39 -6.28
CA VAL A 586 -24.56 -9.59 -5.84
C VAL A 586 -23.99 -10.22 -4.56
N ASN A 587 -22.72 -10.01 -4.28
CA ASN A 587 -22.11 -10.44 -3.03
C ASN A 587 -22.75 -9.70 -1.84
N THR A 588 -23.00 -10.41 -0.75
CA THR A 588 -23.61 -9.91 0.49
C THR A 588 -22.92 -8.69 1.09
N ILE A 589 -21.65 -8.48 0.78
CA ILE A 589 -20.86 -7.35 1.27
C ILE A 589 -21.41 -5.99 0.79
N TYR A 590 -22.14 -5.96 -0.32
CA TYR A 590 -22.75 -4.76 -0.88
C TYR A 590 -24.20 -4.55 -0.45
N ARG A 591 -24.74 -5.39 0.42
CA ARG A 591 -26.16 -5.29 0.85
C ARG A 591 -26.50 -3.88 1.31
N ASN A 592 -27.59 -3.33 0.77
CA ASN A 592 -28.10 -1.97 1.02
C ASN A 592 -27.16 -0.83 0.59
N GLU A 593 -26.05 -1.13 -0.12
CA GLU A 593 -25.16 -0.12 -0.65
C GLU A 593 -25.57 0.34 -2.04
N GLN A 594 -25.24 1.58 -2.38
CA GLN A 594 -25.32 2.08 -3.74
C GLN A 594 -24.00 1.78 -4.45
N VAL A 595 -24.08 1.02 -5.54
CA VAL A 595 -22.94 0.61 -6.36
C VAL A 595 -23.08 1.12 -7.78
N ASN A 596 -21.96 1.40 -8.44
CA ASN A 596 -21.91 1.66 -9.87
C ASN A 596 -21.75 0.35 -10.63
N CYS A 597 -22.42 0.25 -11.78
CA CYS A 597 -22.41 -0.92 -12.62
C CYS A 597 -21.76 -0.61 -13.97
N VAL A 598 -20.87 -1.49 -14.43
CA VAL A 598 -20.18 -1.39 -15.72
C VAL A 598 -20.27 -2.73 -16.44
N ASP A 599 -20.62 -2.69 -17.73
CA ASP A 599 -20.62 -3.86 -18.61
C ASP A 599 -19.82 -3.54 -19.87
N GLY A 600 -18.66 -4.17 -20.01
CA GLY A 600 -17.69 -3.82 -21.06
C GLY A 600 -17.32 -2.34 -21.02
N ASN A 601 -17.54 -1.64 -22.11
CA ASN A 601 -17.29 -0.20 -22.26
C ASN A 601 -18.49 0.69 -21.91
N SER A 602 -19.53 0.14 -21.26
CA SER A 602 -20.76 0.88 -20.95
C SER A 602 -20.95 1.07 -19.45
N SER A 603 -21.13 2.32 -19.03
CA SER A 603 -21.65 2.64 -17.69
C SER A 603 -23.16 2.41 -17.67
N LEU A 604 -23.62 1.55 -16.77
CA LEU A 604 -25.06 1.30 -16.58
C LEU A 604 -25.66 2.24 -15.52
N GLY A 605 -24.84 3.04 -14.85
CA GLY A 605 -25.24 3.93 -13.77
C GLY A 605 -25.13 3.32 -12.38
N ALA A 606 -25.75 3.99 -11.40
CA ALA A 606 -25.72 3.59 -10.00
C ALA A 606 -27.02 2.87 -9.61
N PHE A 607 -26.90 1.76 -8.87
CA PHE A 607 -27.99 0.93 -8.40
C PHE A 607 -27.85 0.65 -6.91
N THR A 608 -28.96 0.55 -6.20
CA THR A 608 -28.97 0.12 -4.79
C THR A 608 -29.14 -1.39 -4.72
N VAL A 609 -28.23 -2.04 -4.01
CA VAL A 609 -28.32 -3.48 -3.72
C VAL A 609 -29.44 -3.72 -2.72
N SER A 610 -30.33 -4.66 -3.02
CA SER A 610 -31.46 -5.00 -2.16
C SER A 610 -31.02 -5.72 -0.87
N GLY A 611 -31.92 -5.80 0.11
CA GLY A 611 -31.72 -6.62 1.31
C GLY A 611 -31.63 -8.14 1.04
N THR A 612 -31.91 -8.58 -0.18
CA THR A 612 -31.79 -9.98 -0.66
C THR A 612 -30.57 -10.17 -1.58
N ASP A 613 -29.61 -9.25 -1.54
CA ASP A 613 -28.35 -9.32 -2.28
C ASP A 613 -28.55 -9.38 -3.81
N THR A 614 -29.48 -8.57 -4.32
CA THR A 614 -29.76 -8.47 -5.75
C THR A 614 -29.80 -7.01 -6.21
N ILE A 615 -29.50 -6.78 -7.48
CA ILE A 615 -29.76 -5.52 -8.19
C ILE A 615 -30.67 -5.76 -9.37
N THR A 616 -31.50 -4.75 -9.68
CA THR A 616 -32.36 -4.75 -10.88
C THR A 616 -31.84 -3.69 -11.83
N LEU A 617 -31.27 -4.12 -12.94
CA LEU A 617 -30.75 -3.24 -13.99
C LEU A 617 -31.87 -2.64 -14.82
N THR A 618 -31.63 -1.52 -15.50
CA THR A 618 -32.57 -0.86 -16.41
C THR A 618 -32.66 -1.55 -17.76
N THR A 619 -31.65 -2.31 -18.15
CA THR A 619 -31.57 -3.09 -19.39
C THR A 619 -31.12 -4.50 -19.09
N PRO A 620 -31.66 -5.53 -19.78
CA PRO A 620 -31.26 -6.91 -19.51
C PRO A 620 -29.82 -7.15 -19.93
N ARG A 621 -29.03 -7.80 -19.07
CA ARG A 621 -27.65 -8.13 -19.29
C ARG A 621 -27.38 -9.62 -19.04
N ALA A 622 -26.32 -10.10 -19.66
CA ALA A 622 -25.78 -11.43 -19.35
C ALA A 622 -25.10 -11.43 -17.98
N THR A 623 -24.63 -12.60 -17.52
CA THR A 623 -23.72 -12.66 -16.37
C THR A 623 -22.44 -11.89 -16.66
N GLY A 624 -21.75 -11.42 -15.62
CA GLY A 624 -20.45 -10.78 -15.77
C GLY A 624 -20.46 -9.24 -15.68
N VAL A 625 -21.58 -8.62 -15.31
CA VAL A 625 -21.63 -7.18 -15.04
C VAL A 625 -20.73 -6.87 -13.83
N HIS A 626 -19.83 -5.90 -13.97
CA HIS A 626 -18.97 -5.43 -12.93
C HIS A 626 -19.68 -4.41 -12.04
N ILE A 627 -19.54 -4.56 -10.75
CA ILE A 627 -20.07 -3.64 -9.75
C ILE A 627 -18.97 -3.21 -8.78
N GLY A 628 -19.10 -2.03 -8.23
CA GLY A 628 -18.17 -1.47 -7.27
C GLY A 628 -18.45 -0.01 -6.95
N PHE A 629 -17.50 0.64 -6.31
CA PHE A 629 -17.61 2.05 -5.96
C PHE A 629 -16.85 2.93 -6.96
N ASN A 630 -17.48 4.00 -7.39
CA ASN A 630 -16.83 4.98 -8.25
C ASN A 630 -15.92 5.91 -7.43
N PHE A 631 -14.87 6.38 -8.06
CA PHE A 631 -14.01 7.47 -7.62
C PHE A 631 -13.84 8.46 -8.77
N ILE A 632 -13.71 9.74 -8.44
CA ILE A 632 -13.67 10.81 -9.46
C ILE A 632 -12.23 11.22 -9.73
N PRO A 633 -11.73 11.06 -10.97
CA PRO A 633 -10.48 11.68 -11.39
C PRO A 633 -10.70 13.16 -11.66
N ILE A 634 -9.76 14.01 -11.20
CA ILE A 634 -9.77 15.45 -11.42
C ILE A 634 -8.37 15.90 -11.81
N LEU A 635 -8.27 16.54 -12.99
CA LEU A 635 -7.07 17.21 -13.44
C LEU A 635 -7.41 18.68 -13.68
N GLU A 636 -6.82 19.60 -12.93
CA GLU A 636 -6.97 21.05 -13.12
C GLU A 636 -5.61 21.63 -13.52
N THR A 637 -5.55 22.31 -14.66
CA THR A 637 -4.32 22.94 -15.12
C THR A 637 -3.91 24.06 -14.18
N MET A 638 -2.62 24.43 -14.19
CA MET A 638 -2.19 25.70 -13.65
C MET A 638 -2.92 26.85 -14.40
N PRO A 639 -3.11 28.01 -13.74
CA PRO A 639 -3.63 29.19 -14.43
C PRO A 639 -2.84 29.46 -15.71
N ILE A 640 -3.57 29.75 -16.81
CA ILE A 640 -2.92 29.97 -18.10
C ILE A 640 -2.39 31.41 -18.12
N ASP A 641 -1.20 31.57 -17.56
CA ASP A 641 -0.44 32.81 -17.51
C ASP A 641 0.78 32.72 -18.42
N LYS A 642 0.97 33.73 -19.26
CA LYS A 642 2.13 33.85 -20.13
C LYS A 642 2.59 35.31 -20.20
N GLU A 643 3.87 35.52 -20.21
CA GLU A 643 4.47 36.79 -20.48
C GLU A 643 4.46 37.08 -22.00
N LEU A 644 3.93 38.21 -22.39
CA LEU A 644 3.95 38.69 -23.76
C LEU A 644 5.04 39.75 -23.90
N ALA A 645 5.42 40.04 -25.14
CA ALA A 645 6.39 41.12 -25.41
C ALA A 645 5.94 42.50 -24.85
N GLU A 646 4.63 42.66 -24.64
CA GLU A 646 4.00 43.90 -24.15
C GLU A 646 3.75 43.87 -22.62
N GLY A 647 4.10 42.79 -21.93
CA GLY A 647 3.92 42.59 -20.48
C GLY A 647 3.13 41.34 -20.08
N PRO A 648 3.06 41.03 -18.78
CA PRO A 648 2.39 39.84 -18.29
C PRO A 648 0.86 39.93 -18.43
N LEU A 649 0.21 38.78 -18.66
CA LEU A 649 -1.25 38.68 -18.69
C LEU A 649 -1.86 38.64 -17.28
N THR A 650 -1.07 38.51 -16.25
CA THR A 650 -1.51 38.36 -14.86
C THR A 650 -2.38 39.53 -14.42
N GLY A 651 -3.57 39.23 -13.85
CA GLY A 651 -4.52 40.24 -13.39
C GLY A 651 -5.47 40.80 -14.47
N LEU A 652 -5.23 40.54 -15.75
CA LEU A 652 -6.15 40.92 -16.82
C LEU A 652 -7.31 39.93 -16.93
N PRO A 653 -8.57 40.39 -17.13
CA PRO A 653 -9.69 39.51 -17.45
C PRO A 653 -9.42 38.75 -18.75
N ARG A 654 -9.47 37.42 -18.68
CA ARG A 654 -9.18 36.52 -19.80
C ARG A 654 -10.31 35.52 -19.97
N ARG A 655 -10.50 35.03 -21.18
CA ARG A 655 -11.47 34.01 -21.51
C ARG A 655 -10.79 32.86 -22.23
N ILE A 656 -10.96 31.65 -21.74
CA ILE A 656 -10.69 30.47 -22.55
C ILE A 656 -11.81 30.41 -23.59
N SER A 657 -11.48 30.66 -24.85
CA SER A 657 -12.44 30.60 -25.95
C SER A 657 -12.60 29.17 -26.47
N ARG A 658 -11.50 28.42 -26.50
CA ARG A 658 -11.42 27.08 -27.07
C ARG A 658 -10.37 26.24 -26.33
N ALA A 659 -10.71 24.98 -26.06
CA ALA A 659 -9.78 23.97 -25.65
C ALA A 659 -9.83 22.77 -26.59
N ILE A 660 -8.71 22.28 -27.04
CA ILE A 660 -8.58 21.06 -27.86
C ILE A 660 -7.83 20.04 -26.98
N ILE A 661 -8.50 18.93 -26.71
CA ILE A 661 -7.94 17.85 -25.87
C ILE A 661 -7.52 16.71 -26.79
N ASP A 662 -6.32 16.22 -26.59
CA ASP A 662 -5.77 15.04 -27.28
C ASP A 662 -6.07 13.80 -26.44
N LEU A 663 -6.93 12.94 -26.94
CA LEU A 663 -7.47 11.75 -26.26
C LEU A 663 -6.90 10.47 -26.87
N ASN A 664 -6.69 9.47 -26.02
CA ASN A 664 -6.35 8.13 -26.44
C ASN A 664 -7.29 7.13 -25.73
N SER A 665 -8.00 6.30 -26.48
CA SER A 665 -8.88 5.24 -25.97
C SER A 665 -9.79 5.71 -24.82
N THR A 666 -10.34 6.93 -24.93
CA THR A 666 -11.19 7.56 -23.91
C THR A 666 -12.67 7.35 -24.25
N LEU A 667 -13.46 6.92 -23.28
CA LEU A 667 -14.91 6.70 -23.45
C LEU A 667 -15.74 7.89 -23.01
N ASP A 668 -15.37 8.53 -21.89
CA ASP A 668 -16.07 9.71 -21.36
C ASP A 668 -15.11 10.70 -20.74
N LEU A 669 -15.46 11.99 -20.80
CA LEU A 669 -14.72 13.10 -20.25
C LEU A 669 -15.64 14.30 -20.04
N THR A 670 -15.57 14.91 -18.90
CA THR A 670 -16.17 16.22 -18.61
C THR A 670 -15.09 17.28 -18.53
N ILE A 671 -15.28 18.38 -19.27
CA ILE A 671 -14.37 19.52 -19.29
C ILE A 671 -15.07 20.79 -18.80
N LYS A 672 -14.37 21.55 -17.96
CA LYS A 672 -14.84 22.81 -17.40
C LYS A 672 -13.74 23.88 -17.56
N ALA A 673 -14.09 25.08 -17.95
CA ALA A 673 -13.17 26.21 -17.98
C ALA A 673 -13.48 27.14 -16.81
N ALA A 674 -12.59 27.24 -15.84
CA ALA A 674 -12.77 27.95 -14.56
C ALA A 674 -14.13 27.57 -13.92
N ASP A 675 -14.90 28.51 -13.40
CA ASP A 675 -16.22 28.28 -12.79
C ASP A 675 -17.40 28.26 -13.79
N LYS A 676 -17.13 28.02 -15.06
CA LYS A 676 -18.15 28.01 -16.12
C LYS A 676 -18.84 26.64 -16.23
N THR A 677 -19.93 26.60 -16.98
CA THR A 677 -20.71 25.36 -17.20
C THR A 677 -19.82 24.26 -17.76
N ALA A 678 -19.85 23.10 -17.13
CA ALA A 678 -19.16 21.89 -17.59
C ALA A 678 -19.73 21.43 -18.95
N LYS A 679 -18.87 20.85 -19.78
CA LYS A 679 -19.23 20.23 -21.06
C LYS A 679 -18.74 18.79 -21.03
N SER A 680 -19.62 17.87 -21.35
CA SER A 680 -19.29 16.45 -21.47
C SER A 680 -18.88 16.13 -22.90
N LEU A 681 -17.93 15.21 -23.03
CA LEU A 681 -17.67 14.48 -24.25
C LEU A 681 -18.83 13.50 -24.43
N VAL A 682 -19.93 13.93 -25.03
CA VAL A 682 -20.95 13.01 -25.49
C VAL A 682 -20.33 12.25 -26.65
N VAL A 683 -19.77 11.07 -26.36
CA VAL A 683 -19.62 10.07 -27.43
C VAL A 683 -21.06 9.83 -27.88
N GLN A 684 -21.38 10.20 -29.11
CA GLN A 684 -22.70 9.95 -29.66
C GLN A 684 -23.00 8.48 -29.42
N GLN A 685 -23.85 8.20 -28.44
CA GLN A 685 -24.53 6.92 -28.32
C GLN A 685 -25.39 6.80 -29.57
N VAL A 686 -24.89 6.12 -30.57
CA VAL A 686 -25.75 5.53 -31.58
C VAL A 686 -26.52 4.46 -30.84
N THR A 687 -27.71 4.81 -30.39
CA THR A 687 -28.69 3.88 -29.83
C THR A 687 -29.13 2.95 -30.96
N PHE A 688 -28.28 1.94 -31.20
CA PHE A 688 -28.76 0.74 -31.87
C PHE A 688 -29.50 -0.09 -30.81
N THR A 689 -30.73 -0.41 -31.05
CA THR A 689 -31.48 -1.44 -30.34
C THR A 689 -30.72 -2.75 -30.37
N GLY A 690 -29.90 -2.98 -29.33
CA GLY A 690 -29.06 -4.18 -29.22
C GLY A 690 -27.66 -3.85 -28.72
N GLY A 691 -27.54 -3.27 -27.50
CA GLY A 691 -26.40 -3.22 -26.64
C GLY A 691 -25.01 -3.27 -27.29
N SER A 692 -24.64 -2.31 -28.12
CA SER A 692 -23.27 -2.17 -28.60
C SER A 692 -22.46 -1.37 -27.59
N ASP A 693 -21.33 -1.93 -27.14
CA ASP A 693 -20.34 -1.23 -26.34
C ASP A 693 -19.92 0.08 -27.03
N LEU A 694 -19.66 1.11 -26.23
CA LEU A 694 -19.11 2.36 -26.71
C LEU A 694 -17.70 2.11 -27.29
N ASN A 695 -17.40 2.71 -28.44
CA ASN A 695 -16.05 2.64 -29.00
C ASN A 695 -15.17 3.73 -28.37
N PRO A 696 -13.98 3.36 -27.85
CA PRO A 696 -13.05 4.32 -27.32
C PRO A 696 -12.61 5.34 -28.38
N VAL A 697 -12.55 6.61 -27.98
CA VAL A 697 -12.13 7.73 -28.86
C VAL A 697 -10.63 7.94 -28.77
N THR A 698 -9.93 7.85 -29.90
CA THR A 698 -8.55 8.30 -30.08
C THR A 698 -8.55 9.42 -31.09
N ALA A 699 -8.66 10.67 -30.62
CA ALA A 699 -8.77 11.86 -31.47
C ALA A 699 -8.59 13.15 -30.68
N LYS A 700 -8.37 14.24 -31.39
CA LYS A 700 -8.45 15.61 -30.86
C LYS A 700 -9.90 16.08 -30.83
N LYS A 701 -10.37 16.49 -29.65
CA LYS A 701 -11.74 16.99 -29.44
C LYS A 701 -11.71 18.46 -29.03
N GLU A 702 -12.61 19.25 -29.62
CA GLU A 702 -12.71 20.68 -29.41
C GLU A 702 -13.89 21.05 -28.52
N PHE A 703 -13.63 21.98 -27.59
CA PHE A 703 -14.64 22.53 -26.70
C PHE A 703 -14.57 24.06 -26.70
N PHE A 704 -15.69 24.73 -26.73
CA PHE A 704 -15.81 26.19 -26.78
C PHE A 704 -16.42 26.68 -25.47
N PHE A 705 -15.85 27.76 -24.90
CA PHE A 705 -16.30 28.32 -23.63
C PHE A 705 -16.60 29.81 -23.74
N LEU A 706 -17.44 30.29 -22.84
CA LEU A 706 -17.82 31.69 -22.69
C LEU A 706 -17.51 32.16 -21.26
N GLY A 707 -17.33 33.47 -21.11
CA GLY A 707 -17.11 34.09 -19.80
C GLY A 707 -15.64 34.38 -19.53
N TYR A 708 -15.37 35.47 -18.80
CA TYR A 708 -14.06 35.94 -18.44
C TYR A 708 -13.71 35.55 -17.00
N ASP A 709 -12.43 35.36 -16.75
CA ASP A 709 -11.84 35.08 -15.44
C ASP A 709 -10.47 35.76 -15.34
N LYS A 710 -10.01 36.05 -14.11
CA LYS A 710 -8.66 36.64 -13.89
C LYS A 710 -7.57 35.56 -13.84
N SER A 711 -7.92 34.31 -13.52
CA SER A 711 -6.99 33.18 -13.41
C SER A 711 -7.62 31.91 -14.01
N PRO A 712 -7.87 31.91 -15.36
CA PRO A 712 -8.60 30.84 -16.01
C PRO A 712 -7.80 29.53 -15.98
N THR A 713 -8.45 28.46 -15.55
CA THR A 713 -7.94 27.07 -15.55
C THR A 713 -8.84 26.20 -16.41
N VAL A 714 -8.33 25.05 -16.84
CA VAL A 714 -9.13 23.98 -17.46
C VAL A 714 -9.15 22.81 -16.50
N THR A 715 -10.35 22.37 -16.14
CA THR A 715 -10.57 21.18 -15.29
C THR A 715 -11.12 20.06 -16.15
N LEU A 716 -10.49 18.90 -16.10
CA LEU A 716 -10.95 17.65 -16.67
C LEU A 716 -11.40 16.75 -15.53
N SER A 717 -12.57 16.14 -15.65
CA SER A 717 -13.10 15.18 -14.69
C SER A 717 -13.92 14.12 -15.41
N GLN A 718 -14.29 13.06 -14.68
CA GLN A 718 -15.14 12.00 -15.22
C GLN A 718 -16.02 11.46 -14.09
N ASP A 719 -17.33 11.53 -14.30
CA ASP A 719 -18.31 11.02 -13.34
C ASP A 719 -18.62 9.53 -13.55
N ASP A 720 -18.57 9.07 -14.79
CA ASP A 720 -18.76 7.66 -15.12
C ASP A 720 -17.46 6.85 -14.93
N PRO A 721 -17.55 5.63 -14.38
CA PRO A 721 -16.39 4.76 -14.17
C PRO A 721 -15.95 4.06 -15.47
N LEU A 722 -15.45 4.82 -16.42
CA LEU A 722 -14.99 4.38 -17.73
C LEU A 722 -13.51 4.73 -17.96
N PRO A 723 -12.80 4.08 -18.87
CA PRO A 723 -11.43 4.43 -19.23
C PRO A 723 -11.30 5.87 -19.74
N MET A 724 -10.28 6.58 -19.25
CA MET A 724 -9.94 7.94 -19.69
C MET A 724 -8.43 8.12 -19.72
N LYS A 725 -7.90 8.55 -20.88
CA LYS A 725 -6.50 8.86 -21.09
C LYS A 725 -6.37 10.15 -21.88
N VAL A 726 -5.63 11.11 -21.34
CA VAL A 726 -5.40 12.44 -21.91
C VAL A 726 -3.91 12.61 -22.17
N LEU A 727 -3.53 12.84 -23.42
CA LEU A 727 -2.14 12.98 -23.82
C LEU A 727 -1.64 14.42 -23.68
N GLY A 728 -2.52 15.40 -23.89
CA GLY A 728 -2.21 16.81 -23.78
C GLY A 728 -3.39 17.68 -24.20
N MET A 729 -3.20 19.00 -24.18
CA MET A 729 -4.22 19.94 -24.61
C MET A 729 -3.64 21.20 -25.23
N SER A 730 -4.42 21.82 -26.11
CA SER A 730 -4.16 23.17 -26.66
C SER A 730 -5.29 24.10 -26.23
N VAL A 731 -4.93 25.23 -25.66
CA VAL A 731 -5.91 26.21 -25.15
C VAL A 731 -5.75 27.55 -25.85
N GLU A 732 -6.86 28.10 -26.31
CA GLU A 732 -6.92 29.46 -26.88
C GLU A 732 -7.53 30.41 -25.86
N VAL A 733 -6.74 31.39 -25.46
CA VAL A 733 -7.13 32.42 -24.48
C VAL A 733 -7.31 33.75 -25.18
N VAL A 734 -8.48 34.34 -24.99
CA VAL A 734 -8.82 35.68 -25.51
C VAL A 734 -8.80 36.68 -24.37
N PHE A 735 -8.14 37.81 -24.58
CA PHE A 735 -8.04 38.93 -23.62
C PHE A 735 -8.30 40.26 -24.31
N ALA A 736 -8.82 41.21 -23.55
CA ALA A 736 -9.01 42.57 -24.01
C ALA A 736 -8.04 43.50 -23.27
N TRP A 737 -7.22 44.27 -23.99
CA TRP A 737 -6.52 45.37 -23.40
C TRP A 737 -7.53 46.49 -23.11
N VAL A 738 -7.78 46.74 -21.85
CA VAL A 738 -8.46 47.97 -21.44
C VAL A 738 -7.41 49.07 -21.51
N LEU A 739 -7.50 49.91 -22.53
CA LEU A 739 -6.82 51.20 -22.51
C LEU A 739 -7.39 51.99 -21.33
N ILE A 740 -6.70 51.95 -20.20
CA ILE A 740 -6.92 52.92 -19.12
C ILE A 740 -6.40 54.25 -19.67
N GLN A 741 -7.28 55.04 -20.25
CA GLN A 741 -7.03 56.44 -20.40
C GLN A 741 -6.97 57.03 -18.99
N LEU A 742 -5.75 57.31 -18.55
CA LEU A 742 -5.51 58.20 -17.40
C LEU A 742 -6.05 59.60 -17.80
N HIS A 743 -7.17 59.98 -17.21
CA HIS A 743 -7.59 61.35 -17.06
C HIS A 743 -7.00 61.94 -15.81
#